data_8772c7ce4a715f0512ed74c44b115684
#
_entry.id   8772c7ce4a715f0512ed74c44b115684
#
_cell.length_a   1.000
_cell.length_b   1.000
_cell.length_c   1.000
_cell.angle_alpha   90.00
_cell.angle_beta   90.00
_cell.angle_gamma   90.00
#
_symmetry.space_group_name_H-M   'P 1'
#
loop_
_entity.id
_entity.type
_entity.pdbx_description
1 polymer ?
#
loop_
_entity_poly.entity_id
_entity_poly.type
_entity_poly.pdbx_seq_one_letter_code
_entity_poly.pdbx_strand_id
1 'polypeptide(L)'
;MARTNAAPALDGIPPIFHTIARNSHLIVPISFLLLVGVLVVPLPTVILDLLLCINIALGAIVLMTTIYMRKPLDFSVFPALLLGTTLFRLVLNVASTRLILSVDSKDPSTATAAAGHMIQAFANFVAGSNAVVGAIIFIILVIVQFVVITKGATRMSEVAARFALDAMPGKQMAIDADLSAGTIDEKTARERRDEVSREADFYGAMDGASKFVRGDAIAGIIITLINIVGGFAIAKFQLGWSAADAMKTFMLLTIGDGLVSQLPAFLVAIASGLIVARAGGGRTVGEEIPSQLASQPMALYLIAGFLLMLSFTPLPTVPLIGAALVLAGTAYAMQWMVRKRGIGDAIRAREEAARKPVEPPKVEELLSVDTLELEVGYGVVGLVNASRGGDLLERIAGIRRQLATELGLVMPSIRIRDNMQLDPNEYRVKIRGAVVASGMVYPELLMAMDSGFAHGRLEGIQTKEPAFGLEATWIEQTLREKAETSNWTVVDATSVLATHLSEIVRVHSDELLTREEVSNLIAQLKQKTPKLVEDLIPSVVKPSDLQKILQALLRERVAIRDLETVVETLAEWIPHTKDHDVLVEYVRNGLRRAICAQYSEVDERGRSRLRCVTMDPALEDTISGYIDRNPAGTTFTIPPQLANRIARSVAETARPLSEAGRRTVVLASPSVRAQVRQILEPHIADFAVLGYNEVVRGTDVESVGLVQLPAAGVPQAVGAA
;
A
#
# COMPACT_ATOMS: atom_id res chain seq x y z
N MET A 1 -7.80 27.21 31.46
CA MET A 1 -7.72 26.49 32.75
C MET A 1 -6.85 25.26 32.50
N ALA A 2 -5.64 25.31 33.00
CA ALA A 2 -4.63 24.25 32.85
C ALA A 2 -5.02 23.02 33.68
N ARG A 3 -5.24 21.89 33.00
CA ARG A 3 -5.30 20.58 33.68
C ARG A 3 -3.87 20.16 34.01
N THR A 4 -3.53 20.28 35.30
CA THR A 4 -2.37 19.62 35.90
C THR A 4 -2.50 18.11 35.70
N ASN A 5 -1.61 17.52 34.88
CA ASN A 5 -1.41 16.08 34.88
C ASN A 5 -0.90 15.65 36.25
N ALA A 6 -1.77 15.04 37.02
CA ALA A 6 -1.37 14.35 38.25
C ALA A 6 -0.53 13.13 37.84
N ALA A 7 0.73 13.11 38.22
CA ALA A 7 1.59 11.94 38.12
C ALA A 7 0.95 10.76 38.87
N PRO A 8 1.09 9.50 38.40
CA PRO A 8 0.56 8.34 39.09
C PRO A 8 1.14 8.25 40.50
N ALA A 9 0.29 7.97 41.48
CA ALA A 9 0.65 7.80 42.87
C ALA A 9 1.71 6.70 43.01
N LEU A 10 2.92 7.09 43.42
CA LEU A 10 4.07 6.22 43.69
C LEU A 10 4.06 5.83 45.17
N ASP A 11 2.97 5.23 45.65
CA ASP A 11 2.89 4.71 47.01
C ASP A 11 3.79 3.49 47.15
N GLY A 12 4.87 3.63 47.91
CA GLY A 12 5.83 2.57 48.23
C GLY A 12 7.30 2.86 47.93
N ILE A 13 7.64 4.02 47.39
CA ILE A 13 9.01 4.39 47.06
C ILE A 13 9.64 5.19 48.25
N PRO A 14 10.92 4.94 48.62
CA PRO A 14 11.58 5.68 49.71
C PRO A 14 11.54 7.21 49.51
N PRO A 15 11.39 8.02 50.57
CA PRO A 15 11.20 9.48 50.50
C PRO A 15 12.31 10.24 49.75
N ILE A 16 13.50 9.65 49.60
CA ILE A 16 14.62 10.19 48.84
C ILE A 16 14.27 10.35 47.38
N PHE A 17 13.55 9.37 46.78
CA PHE A 17 13.14 9.42 45.36
C PHE A 17 12.08 10.49 45.10
N HIS A 18 11.20 10.78 46.05
CA HIS A 18 10.25 11.90 45.95
C HIS A 18 10.95 13.26 45.90
N THR A 19 12.03 13.43 46.68
CA THR A 19 12.81 14.67 46.68
C THR A 19 13.60 14.84 45.37
N ILE A 20 14.15 13.75 44.86
CA ILE A 20 14.85 13.72 43.56
C ILE A 20 13.88 14.02 42.40
N ALA A 21 12.70 13.40 42.38
CA ALA A 21 11.67 13.63 41.34
C ALA A 21 11.16 15.10 41.37
N ARG A 22 11.01 15.70 42.55
CA ARG A 22 10.58 17.10 42.70
C ARG A 22 11.61 18.11 42.19
N ASN A 23 12.90 17.78 42.28
CA ASN A 23 14.03 18.64 41.89
C ASN A 23 14.74 18.12 40.62
N SER A 24 14.08 17.33 39.81
CA SER A 24 14.67 16.72 38.59
C SER A 24 15.28 17.74 37.62
N HIS A 25 14.76 18.97 37.55
CA HIS A 25 15.29 20.06 36.74
C HIS A 25 16.70 20.51 37.13
N LEU A 26 17.16 20.23 38.38
CA LEU A 26 18.51 20.57 38.87
C LEU A 26 19.54 19.48 38.55
N ILE A 27 19.12 18.25 38.23
CA ILE A 27 20.03 17.11 38.02
C ILE A 27 21.00 17.39 36.86
N VAL A 28 20.49 17.86 35.74
CA VAL A 28 21.30 18.10 34.52
C VAL A 28 22.32 19.25 34.76
N PRO A 29 21.93 20.45 35.26
CA PRO A 29 22.90 21.49 35.54
C PRO A 29 23.96 21.09 36.57
N ILE A 30 23.57 20.40 37.65
CA ILE A 30 24.52 19.94 38.68
C ILE A 30 25.48 18.91 38.11
N SER A 31 25.01 17.96 37.26
CA SER A 31 25.90 16.96 36.62
C SER A 31 26.95 17.63 35.74
N PHE A 32 26.58 18.66 34.97
CA PHE A 32 27.54 19.42 34.14
C PHE A 32 28.59 20.15 34.98
N LEU A 33 28.19 20.80 36.09
CA LEU A 33 29.13 21.45 37.04
C LEU A 33 30.08 20.44 37.67
N LEU A 34 29.56 19.26 38.03
CA LEU A 34 30.35 18.18 38.61
C LEU A 34 31.36 17.61 37.57
N LEU A 35 30.96 17.49 36.30
CA LEU A 35 31.88 17.09 35.23
C LEU A 35 33.07 18.07 35.06
N VAL A 36 32.81 19.37 35.11
CA VAL A 36 33.87 20.40 35.08
C VAL A 36 34.75 20.27 36.31
N GLY A 37 34.17 20.01 37.50
CA GLY A 37 34.91 19.75 38.72
C GLY A 37 35.86 18.55 38.61
N VAL A 38 35.43 17.46 38.02
CA VAL A 38 36.23 16.24 37.79
C VAL A 38 37.44 16.52 36.88
N LEU A 39 37.30 17.42 35.91
CA LEU A 39 38.41 17.81 35.02
C LEU A 39 39.55 18.53 35.79
N VAL A 40 39.19 19.33 36.81
CA VAL A 40 40.16 20.16 37.54
C VAL A 40 40.75 19.43 38.75
N VAL A 41 39.91 18.72 39.51
CA VAL A 41 40.28 18.05 40.78
C VAL A 41 40.76 16.63 40.52
N PRO A 42 41.95 16.21 41.04
CA PRO A 42 42.37 14.81 40.95
C PRO A 42 41.44 13.91 41.72
N LEU A 43 40.93 12.87 41.06
CA LEU A 43 40.00 11.91 41.64
C LEU A 43 40.75 10.77 42.34
N PRO A 44 40.29 10.32 43.52
CA PRO A 44 40.71 9.04 44.09
C PRO A 44 40.30 7.88 43.16
N THR A 45 41.08 6.81 43.12
CA THR A 45 40.85 5.61 42.29
C THR A 45 39.45 5.00 42.47
N VAL A 46 38.96 4.94 43.72
CA VAL A 46 37.61 4.40 44.03
C VAL A 46 36.48 5.19 43.39
N ILE A 47 36.61 6.52 43.34
CA ILE A 47 35.59 7.40 42.69
C ILE A 47 35.68 7.24 41.18
N LEU A 48 36.91 7.17 40.63
CA LEU A 48 37.09 6.92 39.18
C LEU A 48 36.48 5.57 38.77
N ASP A 49 36.77 4.49 39.53
CA ASP A 49 36.21 3.17 39.26
C ASP A 49 34.65 3.18 39.26
N LEU A 50 34.05 3.87 40.26
CA LEU A 50 32.59 4.04 40.34
C LEU A 50 32.04 4.78 39.11
N LEU A 51 32.67 5.89 38.71
CA LEU A 51 32.25 6.68 37.55
C LEU A 51 32.40 5.91 36.26
N LEU A 52 33.44 5.09 36.10
CA LEU A 52 33.62 4.19 34.97
C LEU A 52 32.50 3.12 34.92
N CYS A 53 32.13 2.54 36.06
CA CYS A 53 30.99 1.61 36.14
C CYS A 53 29.67 2.30 35.72
N ILE A 54 29.43 3.52 36.20
CA ILE A 54 28.23 4.31 35.84
C ILE A 54 28.23 4.60 34.35
N ASN A 55 29.37 4.92 33.73
CA ASN A 55 29.48 5.15 32.31
C ASN A 55 29.10 3.92 31.49
N ILE A 56 29.56 2.73 31.86
CA ILE A 56 29.21 1.45 31.22
C ILE A 56 27.69 1.18 31.38
N ALA A 57 27.16 1.36 32.61
CA ALA A 57 25.75 1.16 32.91
C ALA A 57 24.87 2.12 32.08
N LEU A 58 25.26 3.39 31.97
CA LEU A 58 24.56 4.39 31.17
C LEU A 58 24.52 4.00 29.67
N GLY A 59 25.65 3.57 29.13
CA GLY A 59 25.71 3.06 27.74
C GLY A 59 24.78 1.86 27.50
N ALA A 60 24.73 0.92 28.48
CA ALA A 60 23.83 -0.22 28.41
C ALA A 60 22.34 0.19 28.51
N ILE A 61 22.01 1.12 29.42
CA ILE A 61 20.64 1.65 29.55
C ILE A 61 20.20 2.32 28.24
N VAL A 62 21.05 3.16 27.65
CA VAL A 62 20.78 3.85 26.39
C VAL A 62 20.51 2.84 25.28
N LEU A 63 21.33 1.80 25.15
CA LEU A 63 21.14 0.75 24.16
C LEU A 63 19.82 -0.03 24.37
N MET A 64 19.56 -0.45 25.61
CA MET A 64 18.33 -1.18 25.94
C MET A 64 17.08 -0.32 25.68
N THR A 65 17.09 0.94 26.10
CA THR A 65 15.99 1.88 25.82
C THR A 65 15.74 1.98 24.31
N THR A 66 16.80 2.08 23.50
CA THR A 66 16.69 2.14 22.03
C THR A 66 16.07 0.87 21.43
N ILE A 67 16.35 -0.31 21.98
CA ILE A 67 15.79 -1.58 21.51
C ILE A 67 14.29 -1.69 21.82
N TYR A 68 13.85 -1.20 23.00
CA TYR A 68 12.48 -1.32 23.48
C TYR A 68 11.55 -0.19 23.06
N MET A 69 12.05 0.94 22.56
CA MET A 69 11.18 2.02 22.08
C MET A 69 10.39 1.61 20.82
N ARG A 70 9.27 2.29 20.55
CA ARG A 70 8.42 2.03 19.36
C ARG A 70 8.69 3.00 18.22
N LYS A 71 8.88 4.28 18.52
CA LYS A 71 9.20 5.33 17.53
C LYS A 71 10.50 6.04 17.91
N PRO A 72 11.30 6.53 16.96
CA PRO A 72 12.49 7.33 17.26
C PRO A 72 12.19 8.56 18.13
N LEU A 73 11.03 9.21 17.94
CA LEU A 73 10.58 10.37 18.71
C LEU A 73 10.20 10.05 20.15
N ASP A 74 9.95 8.78 20.51
CA ASP A 74 9.70 8.38 21.91
C ASP A 74 10.94 8.62 22.79
N PHE A 75 12.12 8.75 22.15
CA PHE A 75 13.37 9.08 22.81
C PHE A 75 13.95 10.40 22.29
N SER A 76 13.13 11.44 22.26
CA SER A 76 13.48 12.77 21.72
C SER A 76 14.71 13.41 22.36
N VAL A 77 15.03 13.07 23.62
CA VAL A 77 16.24 13.54 24.33
C VAL A 77 17.52 12.80 23.93
N PHE A 78 17.45 11.78 23.08
CA PHE A 78 18.60 10.95 22.72
C PHE A 78 19.79 11.76 22.13
N PRO A 79 19.63 12.76 21.24
CA PRO A 79 20.75 13.56 20.75
C PRO A 79 21.46 14.33 21.86
N ALA A 80 20.72 14.87 22.83
CA ALA A 80 21.29 15.55 23.99
C ALA A 80 22.01 14.56 24.92
N LEU A 81 21.46 13.35 25.11
CA LEU A 81 22.13 12.27 25.84
C LEU A 81 23.44 11.84 25.17
N LEU A 82 23.49 11.77 23.84
CA LEU A 82 24.74 11.50 23.10
C LEU A 82 25.81 12.53 23.44
N LEU A 83 25.47 13.82 23.45
CA LEU A 83 26.41 14.89 23.82
C LEU A 83 26.87 14.76 25.27
N GLY A 84 25.93 14.54 26.21
CA GLY A 84 26.22 14.37 27.61
C GLY A 84 27.11 13.17 27.92
N THR A 85 26.82 12.01 27.32
CA THR A 85 27.61 10.78 27.51
C THR A 85 29.00 10.88 26.89
N THR A 86 29.14 11.52 25.73
CA THR A 86 30.45 11.76 25.12
C THR A 86 31.31 12.71 25.94
N LEU A 87 30.72 13.80 26.47
CA LEU A 87 31.43 14.71 27.35
C LEU A 87 31.84 14.02 28.65
N PHE A 88 30.96 13.24 29.27
CA PHE A 88 31.25 12.47 30.48
C PHE A 88 32.43 11.54 30.26
N ARG A 89 32.45 10.80 29.14
CA ARG A 89 33.53 9.90 28.77
C ARG A 89 34.86 10.62 28.54
N LEU A 90 34.87 11.77 27.81
CA LEU A 90 36.06 12.58 27.61
C LEU A 90 36.65 13.05 28.96
N VAL A 91 35.84 13.49 29.91
CA VAL A 91 36.26 13.89 31.23
C VAL A 91 36.87 12.71 31.99
N LEU A 92 36.25 11.52 31.90
CA LEU A 92 36.80 10.31 32.52
C LEU A 92 38.14 9.90 31.91
N ASN A 93 38.30 10.00 30.57
CA ASN A 93 39.53 9.69 29.89
C ASN A 93 40.68 10.65 30.28
N VAL A 94 40.37 11.93 30.52
CA VAL A 94 41.34 12.88 31.05
C VAL A 94 41.73 12.57 32.52
N ALA A 95 40.72 12.20 33.35
CA ALA A 95 40.96 11.84 34.74
C ALA A 95 41.76 10.53 34.88
N SER A 96 41.48 9.50 34.06
CA SER A 96 42.23 8.23 34.04
C SER A 96 43.67 8.46 33.50
N THR A 97 43.79 9.23 32.42
CA THR A 97 45.13 9.63 31.92
C THR A 97 45.99 10.30 32.98
N ARG A 98 45.40 11.27 33.70
CA ARG A 98 46.09 11.94 34.78
C ARG A 98 46.54 10.94 35.86
N LEU A 99 45.68 10.01 36.26
CA LEU A 99 46.02 8.99 37.23
C LEU A 99 47.12 8.04 36.72
N ILE A 100 47.03 7.58 35.49
CA ILE A 100 48.04 6.71 34.86
C ILE A 100 49.40 7.39 34.77
N LEU A 101 49.45 8.67 34.36
CA LEU A 101 50.70 9.43 34.24
C LEU A 101 51.24 9.97 35.57
N SER A 102 50.45 10.00 36.64
CA SER A 102 50.83 10.41 38.01
C SER A 102 51.33 9.25 38.90
N VAL A 103 51.60 8.08 38.31
CA VAL A 103 52.16 6.94 39.04
C VAL A 103 53.54 7.28 39.57
N ASP A 104 53.71 7.31 40.84
CA ASP A 104 54.98 7.62 41.56
C ASP A 104 55.56 6.39 42.24
N SER A 105 55.44 5.22 41.66
CA SER A 105 55.96 3.97 42.20
C SER A 105 57.26 3.58 41.52
N LYS A 106 58.29 3.26 42.31
CA LYS A 106 59.57 2.74 41.81
C LYS A 106 59.44 1.27 41.36
N ASP A 107 58.38 0.58 41.81
CA ASP A 107 58.16 -0.84 41.47
C ASP A 107 57.06 -0.97 40.38
N PRO A 108 57.37 -1.53 39.20
CA PRO A 108 56.44 -1.72 38.10
C PRO A 108 55.22 -2.56 38.47
N SER A 109 55.36 -3.47 39.43
CA SER A 109 54.23 -4.37 39.80
C SER A 109 53.10 -3.68 40.60
N THR A 110 53.48 -2.61 41.37
CA THR A 110 52.51 -1.82 42.18
C THR A 110 51.90 -0.69 41.32
N ALA A 111 52.54 -0.29 40.25
CA ALA A 111 52.05 0.76 39.36
C ALA A 111 50.72 0.43 38.66
N THR A 112 50.50 -0.83 38.32
CA THR A 112 49.24 -1.27 37.70
C THR A 112 48.03 -1.17 38.64
N ALA A 113 48.21 -1.38 39.95
CA ALA A 113 47.18 -1.25 40.94
C ALA A 113 46.85 0.22 41.27
N ALA A 114 47.82 1.13 41.12
CA ALA A 114 47.67 2.57 41.38
C ALA A 114 46.73 3.26 40.34
N ALA A 115 46.52 2.70 39.15
CA ALA A 115 45.63 3.26 38.13
C ALA A 115 44.13 2.95 38.31
N GLY A 116 43.76 2.14 39.28
CA GLY A 116 42.38 1.72 39.57
C GLY A 116 42.11 0.25 39.25
N HIS A 117 41.16 -0.32 39.99
CA HIS A 117 40.83 -1.75 39.84
C HIS A 117 40.13 -2.08 38.54
N MET A 118 39.26 -1.18 38.03
CA MET A 118 38.58 -1.37 36.79
C MET A 118 39.55 -1.44 35.59
N ILE A 119 40.47 -0.50 35.50
CA ILE A 119 41.48 -0.46 34.43
C ILE A 119 42.35 -1.70 34.48
N GLN A 120 42.80 -2.11 35.69
CA GLN A 120 43.59 -3.32 35.88
C GLN A 120 42.83 -4.59 35.50
N ALA A 121 41.56 -4.70 35.88
CA ALA A 121 40.72 -5.87 35.56
C ALA A 121 40.54 -6.03 34.02
N PHE A 122 40.24 -4.95 33.32
CA PHE A 122 40.11 -4.97 31.84
C PHE A 122 41.43 -5.25 31.13
N ALA A 123 42.54 -4.68 31.61
CA ALA A 123 43.87 -4.97 31.10
C ALA A 123 44.21 -6.47 31.21
N ASN A 124 43.99 -7.06 32.38
CA ASN A 124 44.24 -8.50 32.63
C ASN A 124 43.28 -9.39 31.83
N PHE A 125 42.01 -9.01 31.67
CA PHE A 125 41.03 -9.77 30.93
C PHE A 125 41.41 -9.93 29.44
N VAL A 126 41.90 -8.87 28.79
CA VAL A 126 42.22 -8.89 27.34
C VAL A 126 43.67 -9.31 27.05
N ALA A 127 44.63 -8.80 27.86
CA ALA A 127 46.03 -9.12 27.65
C ALA A 127 46.42 -10.51 28.24
N GLY A 128 45.65 -11.02 29.21
CA GLY A 128 45.98 -12.24 29.89
C GLY A 128 47.44 -12.26 30.40
N SER A 129 48.22 -13.23 29.96
CA SER A 129 49.67 -13.31 30.29
C SER A 129 50.58 -12.60 29.28
N ASN A 130 50.05 -12.13 28.13
CA ASN A 130 50.87 -11.57 27.03
C ASN A 130 50.36 -10.18 26.60
N ALA A 131 51.10 -9.15 27.01
CA ALA A 131 50.79 -7.74 26.69
C ALA A 131 50.79 -7.45 25.18
N VAL A 132 51.62 -8.19 24.37
CA VAL A 132 51.64 -7.99 22.92
C VAL A 132 50.36 -8.48 22.26
N VAL A 133 49.85 -9.64 22.69
CA VAL A 133 48.55 -10.14 22.20
C VAL A 133 47.42 -9.21 22.58
N GLY A 134 47.41 -8.67 23.82
CA GLY A 134 46.47 -7.67 24.25
C GLY A 134 46.50 -6.40 23.42
N ALA A 135 47.70 -5.91 23.06
CA ALA A 135 47.86 -4.74 22.20
C ALA A 135 47.31 -4.97 20.78
N ILE A 136 47.54 -6.15 20.18
CA ILE A 136 47.01 -6.47 18.86
C ILE A 136 45.49 -6.51 18.88
N ILE A 137 44.88 -7.21 19.87
CA ILE A 137 43.42 -7.28 20.03
C ILE A 137 42.85 -5.87 20.24
N PHE A 138 43.47 -5.07 21.09
CA PHE A 138 43.05 -3.69 21.35
C PHE A 138 43.06 -2.83 20.07
N ILE A 139 44.11 -2.88 19.26
CA ILE A 139 44.22 -2.18 17.99
C ILE A 139 43.08 -2.61 17.04
N ILE A 140 42.84 -3.91 16.94
CA ILE A 140 41.74 -4.44 16.12
C ILE A 140 40.38 -3.88 16.58
N LEU A 141 40.11 -3.88 17.89
CA LEU A 141 38.87 -3.36 18.47
C LEU A 141 38.73 -1.86 18.19
N VAL A 142 39.81 -1.06 18.35
CA VAL A 142 39.82 0.38 18.03
C VAL A 142 39.48 0.63 16.55
N ILE A 143 40.11 -0.13 15.65
CA ILE A 143 39.86 -0.01 14.21
C ILE A 143 38.41 -0.34 13.88
N VAL A 144 37.87 -1.46 14.38
CA VAL A 144 36.50 -1.85 14.17
C VAL A 144 35.52 -0.78 14.69
N GLN A 145 35.74 -0.31 15.90
CA GLN A 145 34.88 0.70 16.51
C GLN A 145 34.91 2.02 15.75
N PHE A 146 36.10 2.52 15.36
CA PHE A 146 36.21 3.80 14.69
C PHE A 146 35.77 3.72 13.21
N VAL A 147 36.33 2.76 12.44
CA VAL A 147 36.14 2.69 10.98
C VAL A 147 34.79 2.12 10.61
N VAL A 148 34.34 1.08 11.31
CA VAL A 148 33.10 0.38 10.95
C VAL A 148 31.92 0.99 11.67
N ILE A 149 31.94 1.04 12.99
CA ILE A 149 30.75 1.38 13.79
C ILE A 149 30.53 2.88 13.85
N THR A 150 31.52 3.66 14.34
CA THR A 150 31.33 5.11 14.52
C THR A 150 31.17 5.83 13.18
N LYS A 151 32.00 5.53 12.18
CA LYS A 151 31.87 6.12 10.85
C LYS A 151 30.59 5.69 10.15
N GLY A 152 30.18 4.43 10.32
CA GLY A 152 28.91 3.89 9.81
C GLY A 152 27.69 4.58 10.42
N ALA A 153 27.63 4.67 11.76
CA ALA A 153 26.53 5.33 12.48
C ALA A 153 26.42 6.82 12.11
N THR A 154 27.56 7.53 12.01
CA THR A 154 27.57 8.94 11.60
C THR A 154 27.02 9.11 10.18
N ARG A 155 27.44 8.24 9.25
CA ARG A 155 26.95 8.31 7.87
C ARG A 155 25.45 8.02 7.76
N MET A 156 24.95 7.06 8.53
CA MET A 156 23.52 6.76 8.60
C MET A 156 22.72 7.95 9.13
N SER A 157 23.21 8.61 10.21
CA SER A 157 22.56 9.80 10.79
C SER A 157 22.53 10.97 9.79
N GLU A 158 23.62 11.23 9.07
CA GLU A 158 23.69 12.26 8.05
C GLU A 158 22.68 12.02 6.91
N VAL A 159 22.60 10.79 6.40
CA VAL A 159 21.69 10.42 5.31
C VAL A 159 20.23 10.48 5.76
N ALA A 160 19.93 9.96 6.95
CA ALA A 160 18.58 10.00 7.49
C ALA A 160 18.08 11.43 7.76
N ALA A 161 18.95 12.31 8.29
CA ALA A 161 18.61 13.71 8.49
C ALA A 161 18.29 14.40 7.17
N ARG A 162 19.09 14.14 6.13
CA ARG A 162 18.86 14.70 4.81
C ARG A 162 17.50 14.24 4.24
N PHE A 163 17.21 12.93 4.26
CA PHE A 163 15.93 12.43 3.78
C PHE A 163 14.72 12.94 4.57
N ALA A 164 14.85 13.08 5.90
CA ALA A 164 13.78 13.62 6.71
C ALA A 164 13.47 15.08 6.36
N LEU A 165 14.51 15.90 6.14
CA LEU A 165 14.37 17.30 5.73
C LEU A 165 13.84 17.43 4.31
N ASP A 166 14.32 16.63 3.35
CA ASP A 166 13.87 16.66 1.96
C ASP A 166 12.39 16.18 1.82
N ALA A 167 11.94 15.25 2.68
CA ALA A 167 10.57 14.75 2.68
C ALA A 167 9.56 15.68 3.42
N MET A 168 10.03 16.62 4.25
CA MET A 168 9.17 17.46 5.09
C MET A 168 8.14 18.28 4.28
N PRO A 169 8.51 18.98 3.18
CA PRO A 169 7.53 19.74 2.39
C PRO A 169 6.44 18.85 1.80
N GLY A 170 6.79 17.65 1.32
CA GLY A 170 5.84 16.68 0.79
C GLY A 170 4.85 16.17 1.84
N LYS A 171 5.33 15.88 3.07
CA LYS A 171 4.47 15.50 4.20
C LYS A 171 3.52 16.64 4.60
N GLN A 172 4.01 17.89 4.61
CA GLN A 172 3.17 19.06 4.92
C GLN A 172 2.09 19.27 3.86
N MET A 173 2.42 19.19 2.56
CA MET A 173 1.43 19.28 1.48
C MET A 173 0.37 18.18 1.55
N ALA A 174 0.76 16.96 1.93
CA ALA A 174 -0.20 15.87 2.13
C ALA A 174 -1.18 16.16 3.28
N ILE A 175 -0.69 16.72 4.40
CA ILE A 175 -1.55 17.14 5.54
C ILE A 175 -2.50 18.26 5.11
N ASP A 176 -2.03 19.22 4.31
CA ASP A 176 -2.86 20.32 3.80
C ASP A 176 -3.93 19.82 2.83
N ALA A 177 -3.62 18.82 2.01
CA ALA A 177 -4.57 18.15 1.14
C ALA A 177 -5.63 17.38 1.95
N ASP A 178 -5.24 16.63 2.98
CA ASP A 178 -6.15 15.92 3.89
C ASP A 178 -7.10 16.90 4.62
N LEU A 179 -6.59 18.04 5.08
CA LEU A 179 -7.38 19.08 5.71
C LEU A 179 -8.36 19.70 4.72
N SER A 180 -7.91 20.02 3.50
CA SER A 180 -8.74 20.60 2.45
C SER A 180 -9.83 19.65 1.95
N ALA A 181 -9.55 18.34 1.96
CA ALA A 181 -10.51 17.28 1.64
C ALA A 181 -11.50 16.99 2.78
N GLY A 182 -11.31 17.59 3.99
CA GLY A 182 -12.15 17.35 5.16
C GLY A 182 -11.97 15.97 5.81
N THR A 183 -10.92 15.23 5.45
CA THR A 183 -10.58 13.92 6.04
C THR A 183 -10.03 14.04 7.46
N ILE A 184 -9.43 15.18 7.79
CA ILE A 184 -8.93 15.51 9.13
C ILE A 184 -9.42 16.89 9.54
N ASP A 185 -9.59 17.10 10.84
CA ASP A 185 -9.90 18.41 11.41
C ASP A 185 -8.64 19.29 11.58
N GLU A 186 -8.82 20.58 11.79
CA GLU A 186 -7.72 21.55 11.93
C GLU A 186 -6.79 21.21 13.10
N LYS A 187 -7.35 20.65 14.18
CA LYS A 187 -6.57 20.24 15.36
C LYS A 187 -5.64 19.10 15.01
N THR A 188 -6.15 18.06 14.36
CA THR A 188 -5.36 16.90 13.91
C THR A 188 -4.31 17.31 12.86
N ALA A 189 -4.65 18.23 11.94
CA ALA A 189 -3.69 18.76 10.99
C ALA A 189 -2.53 19.48 11.67
N ARG A 190 -2.83 20.29 12.69
CA ARG A 190 -1.81 20.98 13.50
C ARG A 190 -0.93 19.99 14.27
N GLU A 191 -1.53 18.99 14.92
CA GLU A 191 -0.78 17.95 15.64
C GLU A 191 0.16 17.17 14.70
N ARG A 192 -0.31 16.81 13.48
CA ARG A 192 0.52 16.13 12.49
C ARG A 192 1.64 17.01 11.93
N ARG A 193 1.41 18.31 11.69
CA ARG A 193 2.48 19.27 11.30
C ARG A 193 3.55 19.41 12.38
N ASP A 194 3.13 19.49 13.66
CA ASP A 194 4.04 19.55 14.79
C ASP A 194 4.84 18.23 14.94
N GLU A 195 4.26 17.07 14.63
CA GLU A 195 4.98 15.77 14.63
C GLU A 195 6.03 15.74 13.52
N VAL A 196 5.70 16.17 12.29
CA VAL A 196 6.63 16.26 11.16
C VAL A 196 7.79 17.23 11.44
N SER A 197 7.50 18.38 12.04
CA SER A 197 8.54 19.35 12.44
C SER A 197 9.48 18.75 13.49
N ARG A 198 8.94 18.14 14.56
CA ARG A 198 9.72 17.47 15.60
C ARG A 198 10.57 16.32 15.06
N GLU A 199 10.06 15.58 14.06
CA GLU A 199 10.82 14.52 13.39
C GLU A 199 12.04 15.10 12.65
N ALA A 200 11.86 16.18 11.92
CA ALA A 200 12.95 16.86 11.21
C ALA A 200 14.00 17.44 12.18
N ASP A 201 13.55 18.10 13.26
CA ASP A 201 14.41 18.63 14.30
C ASP A 201 15.23 17.53 14.99
N PHE A 202 14.57 16.39 15.31
CA PHE A 202 15.24 15.23 15.91
C PHE A 202 16.35 14.68 15.03
N TYR A 203 16.08 14.44 13.74
CA TYR A 203 17.11 13.91 12.83
C TYR A 203 18.22 14.94 12.57
N GLY A 204 17.90 16.22 12.49
CA GLY A 204 18.88 17.30 12.41
C GLY A 204 19.81 17.35 13.65
N ALA A 205 19.24 17.28 14.85
CA ALA A 205 20.00 17.22 16.09
C ALA A 205 20.83 15.92 16.17
N MET A 206 20.31 14.81 15.65
CA MET A 206 21.00 13.53 15.61
C MET A 206 22.25 13.54 14.72
N ASP A 207 22.18 14.17 13.52
CA ASP A 207 23.36 14.38 12.68
C ASP A 207 24.43 15.20 13.41
N GLY A 208 24.04 16.28 14.07
CA GLY A 208 24.93 17.09 14.90
C GLY A 208 25.62 16.28 16.01
N ALA A 209 24.82 15.56 16.82
CA ALA A 209 25.33 14.76 17.95
C ALA A 209 26.25 13.62 17.48
N SER A 210 25.96 12.97 16.34
CA SER A 210 26.80 11.91 15.78
C SER A 210 28.21 12.39 15.40
N LYS A 211 28.37 13.65 15.01
CA LYS A 211 29.68 14.27 14.74
C LYS A 211 30.51 14.41 16.00
N PHE A 212 29.89 14.69 17.16
CA PHE A 212 30.59 14.70 18.45
C PHE A 212 31.08 13.29 18.84
N VAL A 213 30.26 12.24 18.64
CA VAL A 213 30.68 10.85 18.89
C VAL A 213 31.90 10.46 18.08
N ARG A 214 31.98 10.93 16.81
CA ARG A 214 33.17 10.72 15.97
C ARG A 214 34.39 11.48 16.50
N GLY A 215 34.20 12.73 16.94
CA GLY A 215 35.28 13.56 17.54
C GLY A 215 35.85 12.92 18.79
N ASP A 216 35.02 12.39 19.66
CA ASP A 216 35.40 11.70 20.88
C ASP A 216 36.21 10.41 20.61
N ALA A 217 35.82 9.60 19.59
CA ALA A 217 36.59 8.44 19.19
C ALA A 217 38.01 8.81 18.72
N ILE A 218 38.17 9.92 17.99
CA ILE A 218 39.48 10.45 17.59
C ILE A 218 40.29 10.92 18.82
N ALA A 219 39.64 11.66 19.73
CA ALA A 219 40.29 12.12 20.96
C ALA A 219 40.76 10.94 21.82
N GLY A 220 39.95 9.87 21.95
CA GLY A 220 40.32 8.65 22.63
C GLY A 220 41.57 7.98 22.07
N ILE A 221 41.72 7.90 20.74
CA ILE A 221 42.92 7.36 20.10
C ILE A 221 44.15 8.24 20.41
N ILE A 222 44.02 9.57 20.37
CA ILE A 222 45.09 10.50 20.70
C ILE A 222 45.50 10.37 22.17
N ILE A 223 44.56 10.30 23.09
CA ILE A 223 44.78 10.07 24.51
C ILE A 223 45.53 8.76 24.78
N THR A 224 45.10 7.67 24.10
CA THR A 224 45.76 6.38 24.14
C THR A 224 47.25 6.49 23.72
N LEU A 225 47.54 7.21 22.63
CA LEU A 225 48.90 7.43 22.17
C LEU A 225 49.73 8.24 23.21
N ILE A 226 49.10 9.28 23.79
CA ILE A 226 49.72 10.09 24.84
C ILE A 226 50.03 9.23 26.07
N ASN A 227 49.15 8.35 26.49
CA ASN A 227 49.33 7.45 27.62
C ASN A 227 50.52 6.50 27.41
N ILE A 228 50.66 5.92 26.19
CA ILE A 228 51.77 5.02 25.88
C ILE A 228 53.11 5.82 25.83
N VAL A 229 53.16 6.87 25.02
CA VAL A 229 54.41 7.64 24.79
C VAL A 229 54.80 8.42 26.05
N GLY A 230 53.83 9.13 26.66
CA GLY A 230 54.04 9.92 27.88
C GLY A 230 54.37 9.05 29.08
N GLY A 231 53.64 7.93 29.27
CA GLY A 231 53.90 6.97 30.34
C GLY A 231 55.27 6.32 30.21
N PHE A 232 55.66 5.90 28.97
CA PHE A 232 56.98 5.37 28.73
C PHE A 232 58.10 6.40 29.05
N ALA A 233 57.91 7.64 28.64
CA ALA A 233 58.88 8.70 28.92
C ALA A 233 59.02 8.97 30.43
N ILE A 234 57.93 9.07 31.19
CA ILE A 234 57.90 9.24 32.61
C ILE A 234 58.61 8.05 33.30
N ALA A 235 58.23 6.81 32.94
CA ALA A 235 58.81 5.63 33.56
C ALA A 235 60.32 5.54 33.32
N LYS A 236 60.79 5.85 32.08
CA LYS A 236 62.20 5.74 31.70
C LYS A 236 63.02 6.86 32.30
N PHE A 237 62.57 8.11 32.21
CA PHE A 237 63.39 9.28 32.54
C PHE A 237 63.20 9.76 33.95
N GLN A 238 62.00 9.60 34.57
CA GLN A 238 61.75 10.07 35.96
C GLN A 238 61.82 8.93 36.97
N LEU A 239 61.25 7.76 36.66
CA LEU A 239 61.19 6.64 37.60
C LEU A 239 62.40 5.68 37.45
N GLY A 240 63.18 5.77 36.37
CA GLY A 240 64.40 4.99 36.18
C GLY A 240 64.14 3.50 35.86
N TRP A 241 62.95 3.15 35.35
CA TRP A 241 62.60 1.76 35.02
C TRP A 241 63.39 1.25 33.80
N SER A 242 63.48 -0.10 33.69
CA SER A 242 63.93 -0.67 32.45
C SER A 242 63.00 -0.35 31.29
N ALA A 243 63.52 -0.22 30.11
CA ALA A 243 62.70 0.09 28.92
C ALA A 243 61.62 -1.01 28.65
N ALA A 244 61.95 -2.23 28.98
CA ALA A 244 61.03 -3.38 28.83
C ALA A 244 59.85 -3.29 29.86
N ASP A 245 60.15 -3.02 31.11
CA ASP A 245 59.14 -2.89 32.17
C ASP A 245 58.26 -1.63 31.95
N ALA A 246 58.84 -0.52 31.59
CA ALA A 246 58.15 0.70 31.24
C ALA A 246 57.14 0.48 30.10
N MET A 247 57.58 -0.14 29.02
CA MET A 247 56.74 -0.43 27.85
C MET A 247 55.62 -1.41 28.25
N LYS A 248 55.94 -2.51 28.92
CA LYS A 248 54.98 -3.52 29.32
C LYS A 248 53.90 -2.94 30.23
N THR A 249 54.26 -2.21 31.26
CA THR A 249 53.33 -1.66 32.26
C THR A 249 52.43 -0.60 31.66
N PHE A 250 52.96 0.41 30.98
CA PHE A 250 52.16 1.48 30.40
C PHE A 250 51.32 0.99 29.20
N MET A 251 51.78 -0.02 28.44
CA MET A 251 50.96 -0.66 27.44
C MET A 251 49.77 -1.38 28.07
N LEU A 252 49.94 -2.14 29.16
CA LEU A 252 48.84 -2.81 29.85
C LEU A 252 47.85 -1.80 30.45
N LEU A 253 48.32 -0.76 31.10
CA LEU A 253 47.50 0.31 31.65
C LEU A 253 46.68 1.02 30.59
N THR A 254 47.31 1.32 29.44
CA THR A 254 46.67 2.00 28.32
C THR A 254 45.62 1.09 27.63
N ILE A 255 45.90 -0.22 27.51
CA ILE A 255 44.93 -1.19 26.98
C ILE A 255 43.72 -1.25 27.92
N GLY A 256 43.93 -1.32 29.25
CA GLY A 256 42.86 -1.34 30.23
C GLY A 256 42.00 -0.09 30.21
N ASP A 257 42.62 1.09 30.25
CA ASP A 257 41.94 2.40 30.14
C ASP A 257 41.16 2.54 28.83
N GLY A 258 41.81 2.23 27.72
CA GLY A 258 41.16 2.27 26.41
C GLY A 258 39.96 1.35 26.27
N LEU A 259 40.01 0.13 26.82
CA LEU A 259 38.88 -0.82 26.77
C LEU A 259 37.72 -0.37 27.64
N VAL A 260 37.98 0.09 28.85
CA VAL A 260 36.94 0.60 29.78
C VAL A 260 36.21 1.78 29.17
N SER A 261 36.91 2.67 28.48
CA SER A 261 36.34 3.85 27.83
C SER A 261 35.65 3.51 26.49
N GLN A 262 36.14 2.49 25.75
CA GLN A 262 35.58 2.13 24.45
C GLN A 262 34.29 1.31 24.54
N LEU A 263 34.10 0.50 25.61
CA LEU A 263 32.90 -0.32 25.75
C LEU A 263 31.59 0.52 25.79
N PRO A 264 31.47 1.61 26.61
CA PRO A 264 30.33 2.50 26.54
C PRO A 264 30.18 3.17 25.16
N ALA A 265 31.29 3.58 24.55
CA ALA A 265 31.30 4.17 23.21
C ALA A 265 30.67 3.24 22.15
N PHE A 266 31.03 1.97 22.23
CA PHE A 266 30.49 0.92 21.37
C PHE A 266 28.97 0.77 21.53
N LEU A 267 28.49 0.67 22.79
CA LEU A 267 27.08 0.54 23.10
C LEU A 267 26.25 1.74 22.61
N VAL A 268 26.74 2.94 22.85
CA VAL A 268 26.11 4.20 22.44
C VAL A 268 26.13 4.38 20.91
N ALA A 269 27.21 3.99 20.22
CA ALA A 269 27.28 4.05 18.76
C ALA A 269 26.33 3.04 18.08
N ILE A 270 26.19 1.85 18.66
CA ILE A 270 25.16 0.88 18.19
C ILE A 270 23.76 1.43 18.40
N ALA A 271 23.46 1.98 19.61
CA ALA A 271 22.19 2.60 19.88
C ALA A 271 21.86 3.73 18.89
N SER A 272 22.85 4.58 18.59
CA SER A 272 22.72 5.63 17.55
C SER A 272 22.41 5.06 16.17
N GLY A 273 23.11 4.02 15.76
CA GLY A 273 22.83 3.33 14.50
C GLY A 273 21.45 2.71 14.46
N LEU A 274 21.02 2.02 15.51
CA LEU A 274 19.72 1.36 15.61
C LEU A 274 18.55 2.35 15.56
N ILE A 275 18.64 3.49 16.26
CA ILE A 275 17.56 4.49 16.29
C ILE A 275 17.34 5.13 14.91
N VAL A 276 18.43 5.31 14.15
CA VAL A 276 18.40 5.93 12.82
C VAL A 276 18.04 4.92 11.73
N ALA A 277 18.49 3.65 11.86
CA ALA A 277 18.19 2.59 10.90
C ALA A 277 16.72 2.14 10.93
N ARG A 278 15.96 2.61 11.89
CA ARG A 278 14.60 2.14 12.12
C ARG A 278 13.62 2.70 11.07
N ALA A 279 13.01 1.81 10.29
CA ALA A 279 11.86 2.12 9.46
C ALA A 279 10.59 2.15 10.35
N GLY A 280 9.74 3.15 10.21
CA GLY A 280 8.59 3.47 11.08
C GLY A 280 7.52 2.38 11.26
N GLY A 281 7.89 1.23 11.81
CA GLY A 281 6.98 0.17 12.23
C GLY A 281 6.54 0.37 13.69
N GLY A 282 5.27 0.20 14.00
CA GLY A 282 4.73 0.37 15.37
C GLY A 282 5.14 -0.69 16.40
N ARG A 283 6.13 -1.57 16.10
CA ARG A 283 6.65 -2.62 16.99
C ARG A 283 8.04 -2.28 17.48
N THR A 284 8.49 -2.90 18.58
CA THR A 284 9.86 -2.75 19.06
C THR A 284 10.86 -3.52 18.19
N VAL A 285 12.13 -3.07 18.12
CA VAL A 285 13.19 -3.78 17.36
C VAL A 285 13.37 -5.21 17.87
N GLY A 286 13.24 -5.39 19.21
CA GLY A 286 13.32 -6.70 19.84
C GLY A 286 12.20 -7.66 19.44
N GLU A 287 11.03 -7.15 19.02
CA GLU A 287 9.90 -7.94 18.51
C GLU A 287 9.97 -8.09 16.98
N GLU A 288 10.43 -7.07 16.29
CA GLU A 288 10.40 -7.00 14.81
C GLU A 288 11.43 -7.92 14.17
N ILE A 289 12.69 -7.91 14.64
CA ILE A 289 13.75 -8.76 14.10
C ILE A 289 13.41 -10.26 14.20
N PRO A 290 13.04 -10.79 15.38
CA PRO A 290 12.66 -12.21 15.47
C PRO A 290 11.41 -12.52 14.65
N SER A 291 10.42 -11.63 14.60
CA SER A 291 9.18 -11.86 13.85
C SER A 291 9.41 -11.91 12.34
N GLN A 292 10.28 -11.04 11.81
CA GLN A 292 10.61 -11.01 10.40
C GLN A 292 11.50 -12.19 9.99
N LEU A 293 12.51 -12.52 10.80
CA LEU A 293 13.35 -13.71 10.58
C LEU A 293 12.55 -15.02 10.71
N ALA A 294 11.56 -15.04 11.60
CA ALA A 294 10.66 -16.16 11.83
C ALA A 294 9.53 -16.26 10.79
N SER A 295 9.29 -15.23 9.99
CA SER A 295 8.21 -15.24 8.98
C SER A 295 8.38 -16.35 7.94
N GLN A 296 9.59 -16.86 7.76
CA GLN A 296 9.95 -17.88 6.76
C GLN A 296 10.64 -19.10 7.39
N PRO A 297 9.92 -19.98 8.11
CA PRO A 297 10.53 -21.16 8.75
C PRO A 297 11.18 -22.12 7.75
N MET A 298 10.74 -22.10 6.48
CA MET A 298 11.34 -22.91 5.41
C MET A 298 12.79 -22.52 5.13
N ALA A 299 13.12 -21.23 5.21
CA ALA A 299 14.50 -20.75 5.06
C ALA A 299 15.41 -21.30 6.16
N LEU A 300 14.94 -21.35 7.41
CA LEU A 300 15.69 -21.91 8.53
C LEU A 300 15.96 -23.41 8.37
N TYR A 301 14.97 -24.16 7.85
CA TYR A 301 15.18 -25.59 7.54
C TYR A 301 16.18 -25.79 6.40
N LEU A 302 16.14 -24.97 5.36
CA LEU A 302 17.11 -25.04 4.25
C LEU A 302 18.53 -24.76 4.74
N ILE A 303 18.71 -23.74 5.60
CA ILE A 303 20.02 -23.42 6.19
C ILE A 303 20.48 -24.56 7.11
N ALA A 304 19.60 -25.14 7.94
CA ALA A 304 19.93 -26.28 8.79
C ALA A 304 20.37 -27.48 7.94
N GLY A 305 19.67 -27.77 6.85
CA GLY A 305 20.05 -28.79 5.88
C GLY A 305 21.40 -28.55 5.22
N PHE A 306 21.67 -27.29 4.85
CA PHE A 306 22.96 -26.88 4.28
C PHE A 306 24.13 -27.08 5.29
N LEU A 307 23.93 -26.66 6.56
CA LEU A 307 24.94 -26.90 7.61
C LEU A 307 25.18 -28.39 7.89
N LEU A 308 24.12 -29.18 7.85
CA LEU A 308 24.27 -30.67 7.93
C LEU A 308 25.05 -31.18 6.73
N MET A 309 24.83 -30.71 5.52
CA MET A 309 25.60 -31.09 4.35
C MET A 309 27.07 -30.70 4.49
N LEU A 310 27.35 -29.48 5.03
CA LEU A 310 28.72 -29.02 5.29
C LEU A 310 29.43 -29.89 6.36
N SER A 311 28.72 -30.56 7.28
CA SER A 311 29.30 -31.42 8.30
C SER A 311 29.98 -32.68 7.73
N PHE A 312 29.71 -33.01 6.46
CA PHE A 312 30.41 -34.10 5.74
C PHE A 312 31.73 -33.62 5.09
N THR A 313 32.07 -32.35 5.19
CA THR A 313 33.34 -31.79 4.73
C THR A 313 34.40 -31.84 5.86
N PRO A 314 35.69 -31.52 5.60
CA PRO A 314 36.73 -31.45 6.63
C PRO A 314 36.55 -30.37 7.69
N LEU A 315 35.40 -29.65 7.70
CA LEU A 315 35.05 -28.62 8.68
C LEU A 315 34.67 -29.25 10.03
N PRO A 316 34.75 -28.51 11.16
CA PRO A 316 34.43 -29.06 12.48
C PRO A 316 32.95 -29.48 12.55
N THR A 317 32.72 -30.81 12.57
CA THR A 317 31.38 -31.40 12.50
C THR A 317 30.48 -31.08 13.70
N VAL A 318 31.04 -31.08 14.92
CA VAL A 318 30.27 -30.87 16.16
C VAL A 318 29.59 -29.47 16.21
N PRO A 319 30.27 -28.34 15.93
CA PRO A 319 29.63 -27.02 15.87
C PRO A 319 28.61 -26.94 14.75
N LEU A 320 28.86 -27.52 13.59
CA LEU A 320 27.93 -27.48 12.43
C LEU A 320 26.64 -28.23 12.72
N ILE A 321 26.73 -29.46 13.28
CA ILE A 321 25.54 -30.19 13.68
C ILE A 321 24.80 -29.50 14.80
N GLY A 322 25.51 -28.94 15.80
CA GLY A 322 24.90 -28.16 16.88
C GLY A 322 24.12 -26.97 16.36
N ALA A 323 24.69 -26.17 15.45
CA ALA A 323 24.04 -25.04 14.84
C ALA A 323 22.83 -25.47 13.99
N ALA A 324 22.95 -26.54 13.21
CA ALA A 324 21.86 -27.10 12.41
C ALA A 324 20.67 -27.52 13.28
N LEU A 325 20.93 -28.21 14.39
CA LEU A 325 19.88 -28.64 15.34
C LEU A 325 19.20 -27.43 16.02
N VAL A 326 19.95 -26.43 16.41
CA VAL A 326 19.37 -25.17 16.98
C VAL A 326 18.48 -24.50 15.96
N LEU A 327 18.91 -24.34 14.70
CA LEU A 327 18.09 -23.72 13.65
C LEU A 327 16.84 -24.53 13.31
N ALA A 328 16.97 -25.87 13.20
CA ALA A 328 15.81 -26.71 12.96
C ALA A 328 14.85 -26.71 14.16
N GLY A 329 15.35 -26.70 15.39
CA GLY A 329 14.55 -26.58 16.60
C GLY A 329 13.82 -25.26 16.72
N THR A 330 14.48 -24.14 16.37
CA THR A 330 13.84 -22.80 16.32
C THR A 330 12.76 -22.76 15.24
N ALA A 331 13.00 -23.28 14.03
CA ALA A 331 12.02 -23.36 12.96
C ALA A 331 10.78 -24.18 13.37
N TYR A 332 11.01 -25.33 14.03
CA TYR A 332 9.92 -26.17 14.55
C TYR A 332 9.12 -25.47 15.65
N ALA A 333 9.80 -24.85 16.62
CA ALA A 333 9.14 -24.11 17.70
C ALA A 333 8.28 -22.95 17.14
N MET A 334 8.77 -22.26 16.12
CA MET A 334 8.05 -21.18 15.44
C MET A 334 6.81 -21.70 14.68
N GLN A 335 6.93 -22.79 13.93
CA GLN A 335 5.76 -23.43 13.29
C GLN A 335 4.72 -23.87 14.32
N TRP A 336 5.19 -24.43 15.43
CA TRP A 336 4.30 -24.85 16.51
C TRP A 336 3.60 -23.66 17.18
N MET A 337 4.31 -22.53 17.43
CA MET A 337 3.72 -21.29 17.95
C MET A 337 2.70 -20.68 16.99
N VAL A 338 3.01 -20.65 15.69
CA VAL A 338 2.07 -20.13 14.67
C VAL A 338 0.81 -20.98 14.60
N ARG A 339 0.96 -22.31 14.62
CA ARG A 339 -0.19 -23.26 14.70
C ARG A 339 -1.01 -23.03 15.98
N LYS A 340 -0.35 -22.88 17.13
CA LYS A 340 -1.04 -22.64 18.41
C LYS A 340 -1.73 -21.27 18.46
N ARG A 341 -1.11 -20.22 17.91
CA ARG A 341 -1.73 -18.89 17.80
C ARG A 341 -2.93 -18.91 16.85
N GLY A 342 -2.81 -19.54 15.68
CA GLY A 342 -3.93 -19.67 14.74
C GLY A 342 -5.13 -20.42 15.35
N ILE A 343 -4.90 -21.44 16.17
CA ILE A 343 -5.97 -22.13 16.92
C ILE A 343 -6.49 -21.25 18.08
N GLY A 344 -5.61 -20.56 18.80
CA GLY A 344 -5.98 -19.66 19.89
C GLY A 344 -6.75 -18.43 19.41
N ASP A 345 -6.34 -17.84 18.28
CA ASP A 345 -7.01 -16.70 17.67
C ASP A 345 -8.35 -17.10 17.05
N ALA A 346 -8.46 -18.31 16.47
CA ALA A 346 -9.73 -18.87 16.02
C ALA A 346 -10.70 -19.17 17.19
N ILE A 347 -10.18 -19.63 18.33
CA ILE A 347 -10.99 -19.84 19.55
C ILE A 347 -11.38 -18.49 20.17
N ARG A 348 -10.46 -17.53 20.27
CA ARG A 348 -10.74 -16.17 20.76
C ARG A 348 -11.70 -15.42 19.85
N ALA A 349 -11.49 -15.49 18.53
CA ALA A 349 -12.43 -14.90 17.56
C ALA A 349 -13.83 -15.54 17.68
N ARG A 350 -13.91 -16.83 17.98
CA ARG A 350 -15.17 -17.54 18.22
C ARG A 350 -15.78 -17.19 19.57
N GLU A 351 -14.96 -17.00 20.62
CA GLU A 351 -15.40 -16.54 21.94
C GLU A 351 -15.73 -15.03 21.96
N GLU A 352 -14.99 -14.19 21.22
CA GLU A 352 -15.31 -12.77 21.03
C GLU A 352 -16.54 -12.57 20.14
N ALA A 353 -16.72 -13.40 19.11
CA ALA A 353 -17.97 -13.43 18.34
C ALA A 353 -19.17 -13.89 19.18
N ALA A 354 -18.95 -14.76 20.18
CA ALA A 354 -19.99 -15.21 21.11
C ALA A 354 -20.20 -14.23 22.30
N ARG A 355 -19.23 -13.35 22.59
CA ARG A 355 -19.29 -12.39 23.70
C ARG A 355 -19.59 -10.95 23.31
N LYS A 356 -19.52 -10.60 22.01
CA LYS A 356 -20.02 -9.28 21.60
C LYS A 356 -21.53 -9.30 21.75
N PRO A 357 -22.12 -8.51 22.68
CA PRO A 357 -23.50 -8.12 22.53
C PRO A 357 -23.57 -7.51 21.13
N VAL A 358 -24.52 -7.95 20.33
CA VAL A 358 -24.86 -7.26 19.08
C VAL A 358 -25.27 -5.86 19.52
N GLU A 359 -24.30 -4.92 19.52
CA GLU A 359 -24.65 -3.50 19.54
C GLU A 359 -25.57 -3.32 18.33
N PRO A 360 -26.77 -2.80 18.53
CA PRO A 360 -27.62 -2.50 17.38
C PRO A 360 -26.79 -1.61 16.45
N PRO A 361 -26.79 -1.91 15.14
CA PRO A 361 -26.01 -1.14 14.16
C PRO A 361 -26.33 0.33 14.38
N LYS A 362 -25.31 1.16 14.48
CA LYS A 362 -25.48 2.60 14.60
C LYS A 362 -26.42 3.04 13.49
N VAL A 363 -27.46 3.79 13.84
CA VAL A 363 -28.51 4.21 12.89
C VAL A 363 -27.90 4.93 11.69
N GLU A 364 -26.73 5.58 11.87
CA GLU A 364 -25.96 6.23 10.83
C GLU A 364 -25.37 5.25 9.79
N GLU A 365 -25.05 4.01 10.17
CA GLU A 365 -24.59 2.97 9.24
C GLU A 365 -25.72 2.45 8.34
N LEU A 366 -26.96 2.56 8.78
CA LEU A 366 -28.14 2.23 7.98
C LEU A 366 -28.48 3.30 6.92
N LEU A 367 -27.90 4.51 7.05
CA LEU A 367 -28.06 5.58 6.06
C LEU A 367 -27.09 5.46 4.89
N SER A 368 -26.04 4.66 5.02
CA SER A 368 -25.08 4.45 3.92
C SER A 368 -25.70 3.51 2.88
N VAL A 369 -25.89 4.02 1.66
CA VAL A 369 -26.36 3.24 0.51
C VAL A 369 -25.13 2.75 -0.26
N ASP A 370 -24.97 1.42 -0.31
CA ASP A 370 -23.89 0.80 -1.08
C ASP A 370 -24.10 1.05 -2.59
N THR A 371 -23.03 1.36 -3.33
CA THR A 371 -23.11 1.64 -4.78
C THR A 371 -23.54 0.40 -5.56
N LEU A 372 -23.02 -0.78 -5.17
CA LEU A 372 -23.36 -2.06 -5.78
C LEU A 372 -23.47 -3.14 -4.70
N GLU A 373 -24.60 -3.81 -4.62
CA GLU A 373 -24.89 -4.84 -3.64
C GLU A 373 -25.46 -6.10 -4.31
N LEU A 374 -25.00 -7.26 -3.85
CA LEU A 374 -25.49 -8.56 -4.26
C LEU A 374 -26.14 -9.24 -3.05
N GLU A 375 -27.46 -9.37 -3.06
CA GLU A 375 -28.20 -10.17 -2.08
C GLU A 375 -28.32 -11.61 -2.58
N VAL A 376 -28.06 -12.57 -1.71
CA VAL A 376 -28.11 -14.00 -2.03
C VAL A 376 -28.99 -14.75 -1.05
N GLY A 377 -29.81 -15.64 -1.56
CA GLY A 377 -30.57 -16.60 -0.75
C GLY A 377 -29.65 -17.65 -0.12
N TYR A 378 -30.15 -18.32 0.91
CA TYR A 378 -29.37 -19.27 1.73
C TYR A 378 -28.67 -20.39 0.91
N GLY A 379 -29.31 -20.90 -0.14
CA GLY A 379 -28.73 -21.94 -1.00
C GLY A 379 -27.54 -21.46 -1.81
N VAL A 380 -27.52 -20.17 -2.17
CA VAL A 380 -26.45 -19.57 -2.99
C VAL A 380 -25.22 -19.18 -2.15
N VAL A 381 -25.34 -19.08 -0.83
CA VAL A 381 -24.24 -18.71 0.09
C VAL A 381 -23.01 -19.63 -0.08
N GLY A 382 -23.24 -20.90 -0.47
CA GLY A 382 -22.16 -21.85 -0.74
C GLY A 382 -21.18 -21.40 -1.84
N LEU A 383 -21.68 -20.69 -2.87
CA LEU A 383 -20.88 -20.19 -3.99
C LEU A 383 -19.97 -19.01 -3.58
N VAL A 384 -20.33 -18.28 -2.53
CA VAL A 384 -19.58 -17.13 -2.01
C VAL A 384 -18.49 -17.56 -1.03
N ASN A 385 -18.69 -18.67 -0.33
CA ASN A 385 -17.82 -19.09 0.75
C ASN A 385 -16.63 -19.93 0.25
N ALA A 386 -15.44 -19.33 0.19
CA ALA A 386 -14.21 -20.00 -0.23
C ALA A 386 -13.87 -21.25 0.62
N SER A 387 -14.26 -21.32 1.91
CA SER A 387 -14.02 -22.50 2.75
C SER A 387 -14.88 -23.72 2.35
N ARG A 388 -15.94 -23.49 1.55
CA ARG A 388 -16.83 -24.53 0.99
C ARG A 388 -16.60 -24.76 -0.49
N GLY A 389 -15.49 -24.24 -1.06
CA GLY A 389 -15.15 -24.39 -2.47
C GLY A 389 -15.81 -23.37 -3.41
N GLY A 390 -16.43 -22.31 -2.87
CA GLY A 390 -17.01 -21.24 -3.67
C GLY A 390 -15.93 -20.35 -4.32
N ASP A 391 -16.05 -20.09 -5.62
CA ASP A 391 -15.11 -19.30 -6.44
C ASP A 391 -15.68 -17.95 -6.91
N LEU A 392 -16.88 -17.57 -6.46
CA LEU A 392 -17.57 -16.35 -6.91
C LEU A 392 -16.74 -15.07 -6.68
N LEU A 393 -16.05 -14.96 -5.54
CA LEU A 393 -15.21 -13.79 -5.24
C LEU A 393 -14.03 -13.65 -6.22
N GLU A 394 -13.44 -14.77 -6.62
CA GLU A 394 -12.35 -14.78 -7.60
C GLU A 394 -12.87 -14.38 -8.99
N ARG A 395 -14.04 -14.88 -9.38
CA ARG A 395 -14.69 -14.50 -10.64
C ARG A 395 -15.09 -13.02 -10.66
N ILE A 396 -15.60 -12.48 -9.57
CA ILE A 396 -15.87 -11.04 -9.42
C ILE A 396 -14.59 -10.22 -9.62
N ALA A 397 -13.47 -10.65 -9.05
CA ALA A 397 -12.18 -10.00 -9.28
C ALA A 397 -11.72 -10.10 -10.75
N GLY A 398 -12.06 -11.20 -11.43
CA GLY A 398 -11.89 -11.38 -12.89
C GLY A 398 -12.72 -10.37 -13.69
N ILE A 399 -14.02 -10.27 -13.39
CA ILE A 399 -14.95 -9.32 -14.05
C ILE A 399 -14.45 -7.88 -13.88
N ARG A 400 -14.01 -7.50 -12.67
CA ARG A 400 -13.46 -6.16 -12.41
C ARG A 400 -12.27 -5.84 -13.30
N ARG A 401 -11.35 -6.78 -13.50
CA ARG A 401 -10.19 -6.62 -14.42
C ARG A 401 -10.62 -6.55 -15.87
N GLN A 402 -11.58 -7.37 -16.27
CA GLN A 402 -12.10 -7.39 -17.63
C GLN A 402 -12.76 -6.05 -17.98
N LEU A 403 -13.68 -5.56 -17.15
CA LEU A 403 -14.38 -4.28 -17.37
C LEU A 403 -13.43 -3.08 -17.39
N ALA A 404 -12.39 -3.09 -16.52
CA ALA A 404 -11.35 -2.07 -16.55
C ALA A 404 -10.56 -2.09 -17.86
N THR A 405 -10.34 -3.26 -18.46
CA THR A 405 -9.64 -3.40 -19.76
C THR A 405 -10.54 -3.05 -20.93
N GLU A 406 -11.81 -3.48 -20.92
CA GLU A 406 -12.76 -3.27 -22.00
C GLU A 406 -13.31 -1.85 -22.05
N LEU A 407 -13.86 -1.37 -20.93
CA LEU A 407 -14.56 -0.09 -20.86
C LEU A 407 -13.70 1.04 -20.26
N GLY A 408 -12.62 0.71 -19.53
CA GLY A 408 -11.85 1.68 -18.76
C GLY A 408 -12.54 2.07 -17.46
N LEU A 409 -13.57 1.34 -17.03
CA LEU A 409 -14.31 1.57 -15.80
C LEU A 409 -13.74 0.73 -14.65
N VAL A 410 -13.35 1.37 -13.56
CA VAL A 410 -13.03 0.67 -12.32
C VAL A 410 -14.34 0.39 -11.58
N MET A 411 -14.76 -0.88 -11.62
CA MET A 411 -15.99 -1.30 -10.95
C MET A 411 -15.86 -1.09 -9.42
N PRO A 412 -16.83 -0.45 -8.74
CA PRO A 412 -16.82 -0.28 -7.30
C PRO A 412 -16.83 -1.63 -6.56
N SER A 413 -16.52 -1.61 -5.26
CA SER A 413 -16.60 -2.81 -4.44
C SER A 413 -18.04 -3.30 -4.36
N ILE A 414 -18.24 -4.62 -4.57
CA ILE A 414 -19.57 -5.25 -4.40
C ILE A 414 -19.72 -5.67 -2.94
N ARG A 415 -20.80 -5.25 -2.30
CA ARG A 415 -21.19 -5.74 -0.99
C ARG A 415 -22.10 -6.94 -1.15
N ILE A 416 -21.68 -8.10 -0.64
CA ILE A 416 -22.46 -9.32 -0.70
C ILE A 416 -23.14 -9.50 0.67
N ARG A 417 -24.46 -9.70 0.65
CA ARG A 417 -25.27 -9.94 1.86
C ARG A 417 -26.15 -11.16 1.67
N ASP A 418 -26.26 -11.95 2.72
CA ASP A 418 -27.29 -12.97 2.81
C ASP A 418 -28.65 -12.33 3.17
N ASN A 419 -29.69 -12.73 2.45
CA ASN A 419 -31.04 -12.26 2.69
C ASN A 419 -32.00 -13.46 2.85
N MET A 420 -32.46 -13.69 4.09
CA MET A 420 -33.36 -14.78 4.46
C MET A 420 -34.79 -14.60 3.92
N GLN A 421 -35.12 -13.45 3.36
CA GLN A 421 -36.43 -13.19 2.75
C GLN A 421 -36.49 -13.62 1.28
N LEU A 422 -35.33 -13.94 0.67
CA LEU A 422 -35.26 -14.46 -0.69
C LEU A 422 -35.50 -15.96 -0.71
N ASP A 423 -35.98 -16.45 -1.86
CA ASP A 423 -35.99 -17.89 -2.11
C ASP A 423 -34.54 -18.46 -1.98
N PRO A 424 -34.40 -19.71 -1.52
CA PRO A 424 -33.07 -20.28 -1.25
C PRO A 424 -32.08 -20.16 -2.41
N ASN A 425 -32.54 -20.24 -3.65
CA ASN A 425 -31.74 -20.21 -4.86
C ASN A 425 -31.83 -18.87 -5.62
N GLU A 426 -32.50 -17.89 -5.04
CA GLU A 426 -32.64 -16.55 -5.61
C GLU A 426 -31.45 -15.66 -5.26
N TYR A 427 -31.06 -14.80 -6.19
CA TYR A 427 -30.16 -13.67 -5.92
C TYR A 427 -30.73 -12.39 -6.53
N ARG A 428 -30.36 -11.24 -5.96
CA ARG A 428 -30.73 -9.90 -6.43
C ARG A 428 -29.53 -9.00 -6.48
N VAL A 429 -29.43 -8.23 -7.56
CA VAL A 429 -28.43 -7.21 -7.72
C VAL A 429 -29.08 -5.85 -7.49
N LYS A 430 -28.51 -5.04 -6.61
CA LYS A 430 -28.97 -3.70 -6.29
C LYS A 430 -27.92 -2.66 -6.65
N ILE A 431 -28.34 -1.56 -7.23
CA ILE A 431 -27.53 -0.37 -7.45
C ILE A 431 -28.15 0.74 -6.62
N ARG A 432 -27.37 1.32 -5.72
CA ARG A 432 -27.82 2.37 -4.78
C ARG A 432 -29.12 2.02 -4.06
N GLY A 433 -29.24 0.77 -3.63
CA GLY A 433 -30.40 0.26 -2.92
C GLY A 433 -31.61 -0.14 -3.78
N ALA A 434 -31.63 0.21 -5.08
CA ALA A 434 -32.69 -0.20 -6.00
C ALA A 434 -32.36 -1.56 -6.64
N VAL A 435 -33.32 -2.48 -6.67
CA VAL A 435 -33.18 -3.78 -7.35
C VAL A 435 -33.18 -3.54 -8.85
N VAL A 436 -32.08 -3.86 -9.51
CA VAL A 436 -31.92 -3.73 -10.97
C VAL A 436 -32.06 -5.06 -11.72
N ALA A 437 -31.76 -6.16 -11.04
CA ALA A 437 -31.92 -7.50 -11.61
C ALA A 437 -32.07 -8.55 -10.51
N SER A 438 -32.66 -9.69 -10.88
CA SER A 438 -32.77 -10.88 -10.04
C SER A 438 -32.64 -12.14 -10.90
N GLY A 439 -32.30 -13.27 -10.30
CA GLY A 439 -32.21 -14.54 -10.97
C GLY A 439 -32.22 -15.72 -10.01
N MET A 440 -32.38 -16.91 -10.57
CA MET A 440 -32.35 -18.18 -9.84
C MET A 440 -31.12 -18.97 -10.23
N VAL A 441 -30.36 -19.46 -9.27
CA VAL A 441 -29.14 -20.24 -9.48
C VAL A 441 -29.12 -21.46 -8.58
N TYR A 442 -28.88 -22.62 -9.17
CA TYR A 442 -28.84 -23.91 -8.44
C TYR A 442 -27.39 -24.40 -8.32
N PRO A 443 -26.75 -24.27 -7.15
CA PRO A 443 -25.32 -24.56 -6.98
C PRO A 443 -24.89 -25.99 -7.35
N GLU A 444 -25.78 -26.95 -7.21
CA GLU A 444 -25.51 -28.39 -7.47
C GLU A 444 -25.77 -28.83 -8.91
N LEU A 445 -26.39 -27.95 -9.73
CA LEU A 445 -26.78 -28.23 -11.11
C LEU A 445 -25.89 -27.47 -12.10
N LEU A 446 -25.94 -27.90 -13.37
CA LEU A 446 -25.34 -27.22 -14.50
C LEU A 446 -26.42 -26.60 -15.38
N MET A 447 -26.16 -25.42 -15.93
CA MET A 447 -27.08 -24.80 -16.90
C MET A 447 -26.65 -25.18 -18.32
N ALA A 448 -27.56 -25.82 -19.05
CA ALA A 448 -27.44 -26.09 -20.47
C ALA A 448 -28.24 -25.04 -21.26
N MET A 449 -27.58 -24.25 -22.11
CA MET A 449 -28.16 -23.15 -22.89
C MET A 449 -28.22 -23.52 -24.36
N ASP A 450 -29.33 -23.16 -25.02
CA ASP A 450 -29.49 -23.29 -26.47
C ASP A 450 -28.91 -22.04 -27.16
N SER A 451 -27.82 -22.21 -27.86
CA SER A 451 -27.20 -21.17 -28.71
C SER A 451 -27.77 -21.13 -30.12
N GLY A 452 -28.91 -21.75 -30.39
CA GLY A 452 -29.59 -21.81 -31.69
C GLY A 452 -29.25 -23.04 -32.53
N PHE A 453 -28.40 -23.94 -32.02
CA PHE A 453 -27.97 -25.17 -32.68
C PHE A 453 -28.20 -26.41 -31.81
N ALA A 454 -28.90 -26.29 -30.72
CA ALA A 454 -29.16 -27.40 -29.81
C ALA A 454 -30.21 -28.38 -30.38
N HIS A 455 -29.98 -29.69 -30.21
CA HIS A 455 -30.88 -30.72 -30.66
C HIS A 455 -31.40 -31.56 -29.47
N GLY A 456 -32.68 -31.88 -29.48
CA GLY A 456 -33.31 -32.71 -28.49
C GLY A 456 -33.76 -31.95 -27.21
N ARG A 457 -34.50 -32.62 -26.38
CA ARG A 457 -34.91 -32.09 -25.05
C ARG A 457 -34.05 -32.69 -23.95
N LEU A 458 -33.62 -31.86 -23.03
CA LEU A 458 -32.94 -32.28 -21.82
C LEU A 458 -33.94 -32.39 -20.67
N GLU A 459 -33.75 -33.39 -19.78
CA GLU A 459 -34.47 -33.51 -18.54
C GLU A 459 -33.89 -32.54 -17.50
N GLY A 460 -34.74 -31.69 -16.90
CA GLY A 460 -34.29 -30.72 -15.93
C GLY A 460 -35.27 -29.57 -15.70
N ILE A 461 -34.84 -28.54 -14.99
CA ILE A 461 -35.65 -27.35 -14.68
C ILE A 461 -35.49 -26.37 -15.84
N GLN A 462 -36.59 -26.22 -16.63
CA GLN A 462 -36.58 -25.25 -17.75
C GLN A 462 -36.58 -23.82 -17.21
N THR A 463 -35.77 -22.99 -17.80
CA THR A 463 -35.60 -21.59 -17.42
C THR A 463 -35.09 -20.77 -18.61
N LYS A 464 -34.93 -19.47 -18.39
CA LYS A 464 -34.17 -18.60 -19.31
C LYS A 464 -32.85 -18.17 -18.64
N GLU A 465 -31.79 -18.15 -19.42
CA GLU A 465 -30.51 -17.65 -18.95
C GLU A 465 -30.66 -16.16 -18.61
N PRO A 466 -30.22 -15.73 -17.41
CA PRO A 466 -30.56 -14.39 -16.90
C PRO A 466 -29.85 -13.22 -17.58
N ALA A 467 -28.70 -13.41 -18.24
CA ALA A 467 -27.95 -12.32 -18.87
C ALA A 467 -28.50 -11.97 -20.28
N PHE A 468 -28.80 -12.98 -21.10
CA PHE A 468 -29.16 -12.79 -22.52
C PHE A 468 -30.55 -13.29 -22.87
N GLY A 469 -31.24 -13.93 -21.89
CA GLY A 469 -32.61 -14.45 -22.09
C GLY A 469 -32.71 -15.68 -22.96
N LEU A 470 -31.62 -16.41 -23.17
CA LEU A 470 -31.60 -17.63 -23.97
C LEU A 470 -32.39 -18.75 -23.28
N GLU A 471 -33.03 -19.61 -24.08
CA GLU A 471 -33.68 -20.81 -23.55
C GLU A 471 -32.64 -21.73 -22.93
N ALA A 472 -32.86 -22.12 -21.66
CA ALA A 472 -31.92 -22.90 -20.88
C ALA A 472 -32.59 -23.92 -20.00
N THR A 473 -31.88 -24.95 -19.61
CA THR A 473 -32.36 -25.99 -18.70
C THR A 473 -31.33 -26.30 -17.65
N TRP A 474 -31.66 -26.27 -16.35
CA TRP A 474 -30.80 -26.77 -15.30
C TRP A 474 -30.82 -28.29 -15.29
N ILE A 475 -29.62 -28.90 -15.48
CA ILE A 475 -29.43 -30.33 -15.60
C ILE A 475 -28.53 -30.86 -14.47
N GLU A 476 -28.66 -32.16 -14.15
CA GLU A 476 -27.69 -32.83 -13.27
C GLU A 476 -26.31 -32.97 -13.94
N GLN A 477 -25.27 -33.06 -13.13
CA GLN A 477 -23.90 -33.23 -13.62
C GLN A 477 -23.71 -34.49 -14.50
N THR A 478 -24.50 -35.53 -14.24
CA THR A 478 -24.53 -36.79 -15.00
C THR A 478 -24.95 -36.62 -16.46
N LEU A 479 -25.72 -35.56 -16.78
CA LEU A 479 -26.24 -35.29 -18.12
C LEU A 479 -25.34 -34.37 -18.95
N ARG A 480 -24.19 -33.94 -18.41
CA ARG A 480 -23.26 -33.01 -19.05
C ARG A 480 -22.81 -33.47 -20.43
N GLU A 481 -22.28 -34.69 -20.52
CA GLU A 481 -21.78 -35.24 -21.78
C GLU A 481 -22.88 -35.36 -22.87
N LYS A 482 -24.09 -35.74 -22.42
CA LYS A 482 -25.25 -35.82 -23.32
C LYS A 482 -25.65 -34.45 -23.85
N ALA A 483 -25.64 -33.43 -23.00
CA ALA A 483 -25.95 -32.06 -23.39
C ALA A 483 -24.91 -31.50 -24.37
N GLU A 484 -23.63 -31.64 -24.06
CA GLU A 484 -22.54 -31.18 -24.92
C GLU A 484 -22.55 -31.89 -26.30
N THR A 485 -22.84 -33.21 -26.36
CA THR A 485 -22.96 -33.97 -27.59
C THR A 485 -24.18 -33.52 -28.41
N SER A 486 -25.20 -32.97 -27.79
CA SER A 486 -26.41 -32.43 -28.41
C SER A 486 -26.30 -30.93 -28.74
N ASN A 487 -25.09 -30.37 -28.77
CA ASN A 487 -24.77 -28.96 -29.04
C ASN A 487 -25.37 -27.94 -28.06
N TRP A 488 -25.65 -28.35 -26.82
CA TRP A 488 -25.96 -27.41 -25.74
C TRP A 488 -24.68 -26.85 -25.13
N THR A 489 -24.68 -25.56 -24.82
CA THR A 489 -23.56 -24.94 -24.09
C THR A 489 -23.78 -25.13 -22.59
N VAL A 490 -22.89 -25.87 -21.93
CA VAL A 490 -23.05 -26.23 -20.50
C VAL A 490 -22.11 -25.39 -19.63
N VAL A 491 -22.66 -24.71 -18.64
CA VAL A 491 -21.93 -23.83 -17.70
C VAL A 491 -22.30 -24.12 -16.24
N ASP A 492 -21.39 -23.85 -15.33
CA ASP A 492 -21.62 -23.98 -13.89
C ASP A 492 -22.44 -22.80 -13.33
N ALA A 493 -23.06 -23.03 -12.17
CA ALA A 493 -23.90 -22.06 -11.47
C ALA A 493 -23.19 -20.72 -11.16
N THR A 494 -21.91 -20.76 -10.76
CA THR A 494 -21.13 -19.57 -10.48
C THR A 494 -20.86 -18.76 -11.74
N SER A 495 -20.61 -19.44 -12.88
CA SER A 495 -20.46 -18.78 -14.19
C SER A 495 -21.72 -18.05 -14.63
N VAL A 496 -22.89 -18.66 -14.45
CA VAL A 496 -24.18 -18.03 -14.77
C VAL A 496 -24.34 -16.72 -13.99
N LEU A 497 -24.14 -16.76 -12.67
CA LEU A 497 -24.24 -15.58 -11.82
C LEU A 497 -23.20 -14.53 -12.18
N ALA A 498 -21.97 -14.94 -12.42
CA ALA A 498 -20.85 -14.04 -12.80
C ALA A 498 -21.11 -13.37 -14.15
N THR A 499 -21.62 -14.10 -15.14
CA THR A 499 -21.98 -13.56 -16.47
C THR A 499 -23.10 -12.54 -16.35
N HIS A 500 -24.18 -12.86 -15.62
CA HIS A 500 -25.28 -11.93 -15.39
C HIS A 500 -24.82 -10.66 -14.65
N LEU A 501 -24.02 -10.81 -13.61
CA LEU A 501 -23.44 -9.68 -12.90
C LEU A 501 -22.59 -8.81 -13.81
N SER A 502 -21.76 -9.41 -14.68
CA SER A 502 -20.94 -8.69 -15.65
C SER A 502 -21.80 -7.88 -16.62
N GLU A 503 -22.89 -8.45 -17.14
CA GLU A 503 -23.79 -7.75 -18.05
C GLU A 503 -24.57 -6.62 -17.34
N ILE A 504 -25.03 -6.84 -16.10
CA ILE A 504 -25.66 -5.77 -15.29
C ILE A 504 -24.71 -4.59 -15.10
N VAL A 505 -23.45 -4.86 -14.71
CA VAL A 505 -22.45 -3.80 -14.53
C VAL A 505 -22.15 -3.08 -15.83
N ARG A 506 -22.17 -3.80 -16.97
CA ARG A 506 -21.96 -3.21 -18.29
C ARG A 506 -23.12 -2.30 -18.71
N VAL A 507 -24.35 -2.74 -18.46
CA VAL A 507 -25.57 -1.97 -18.79
C VAL A 507 -25.68 -0.72 -17.94
N HIS A 508 -25.37 -0.80 -16.64
CA HIS A 508 -25.45 0.31 -15.67
C HIS A 508 -24.10 0.96 -15.40
N SER A 509 -23.15 0.85 -16.33
CA SER A 509 -21.79 1.38 -16.15
C SER A 509 -21.76 2.90 -15.94
N ASP A 510 -22.68 3.64 -16.51
CA ASP A 510 -22.85 5.09 -16.32
C ASP A 510 -23.29 5.45 -14.90
N GLU A 511 -24.21 4.65 -14.30
CA GLU A 511 -24.66 4.87 -12.92
C GLU A 511 -23.59 4.51 -11.87
N LEU A 512 -22.72 3.56 -12.21
CA LEU A 512 -21.63 3.10 -11.36
C LEU A 512 -20.42 4.04 -11.38
N LEU A 513 -20.29 4.93 -12.38
CA LEU A 513 -19.23 5.93 -12.44
C LEU A 513 -19.51 7.09 -11.47
N THR A 514 -19.03 6.95 -10.25
CA THR A 514 -19.17 7.96 -9.20
C THR A 514 -18.19 9.11 -9.38
N ARG A 515 -18.40 10.21 -8.66
CA ARG A 515 -17.48 11.37 -8.65
C ARG A 515 -16.10 10.97 -8.09
N GLU A 516 -16.06 10.05 -7.13
CA GLU A 516 -14.84 9.53 -6.55
C GLU A 516 -14.03 8.75 -7.59
N GLU A 517 -14.70 7.88 -8.37
CA GLU A 517 -14.03 7.14 -9.46
C GLU A 517 -13.48 8.06 -10.53
N VAL A 518 -14.18 9.14 -10.90
CA VAL A 518 -13.65 10.16 -11.82
C VAL A 518 -12.41 10.84 -11.23
N SER A 519 -12.43 11.16 -9.94
CA SER A 519 -11.25 11.73 -9.25
C SER A 519 -10.05 10.76 -9.28
N ASN A 520 -10.30 9.46 -9.09
CA ASN A 520 -9.28 8.41 -9.19
C ASN A 520 -8.72 8.30 -10.61
N LEU A 521 -9.57 8.37 -11.65
CA LEU A 521 -9.16 8.38 -13.04
C LEU A 521 -8.29 9.60 -13.37
N ILE A 522 -8.66 10.80 -12.89
CA ILE A 522 -7.87 12.02 -13.03
C ILE A 522 -6.51 11.87 -12.32
N ALA A 523 -6.48 11.29 -11.12
CA ALA A 523 -5.24 11.06 -10.39
C ALA A 523 -4.29 10.09 -11.14
N GLN A 524 -4.83 9.04 -11.76
CA GLN A 524 -4.05 8.13 -12.61
C GLN A 524 -3.55 8.82 -13.89
N LEU A 525 -4.38 9.65 -14.53
CA LEU A 525 -3.97 10.44 -15.68
C LEU A 525 -2.84 11.42 -15.31
N LYS A 526 -2.94 12.05 -14.13
CA LYS A 526 -1.88 12.95 -13.61
C LYS A 526 -0.54 12.24 -13.43
N GLN A 527 -0.53 10.96 -13.04
CA GLN A 527 0.72 10.21 -12.94
C GLN A 527 1.37 9.95 -14.30
N LYS A 528 0.56 9.81 -15.35
CA LYS A 528 1.03 9.51 -16.72
C LYS A 528 1.38 10.78 -17.48
N THR A 529 0.51 11.79 -17.43
CA THR A 529 0.61 13.08 -18.13
C THR A 529 0.35 14.25 -17.17
N PRO A 530 1.31 14.58 -16.27
CA PRO A 530 1.10 15.59 -15.23
C PRO A 530 0.78 16.98 -15.80
N LYS A 531 1.48 17.40 -16.86
CA LYS A 531 1.26 18.73 -17.48
C LYS A 531 -0.14 18.89 -18.04
N LEU A 532 -0.66 17.88 -18.73
CA LEU A 532 -2.01 17.91 -19.28
C LEU A 532 -3.06 18.17 -18.20
N VAL A 533 -2.94 17.47 -17.07
CA VAL A 533 -3.89 17.60 -15.96
C VAL A 533 -3.75 18.94 -15.27
N GLU A 534 -2.54 19.41 -15.02
CA GLU A 534 -2.28 20.70 -14.34
C GLU A 534 -2.74 21.91 -15.16
N ASP A 535 -2.60 21.84 -16.48
CA ASP A 535 -2.99 22.95 -17.37
C ASP A 535 -4.50 22.98 -17.62
N LEU A 536 -5.17 21.82 -17.68
CA LEU A 536 -6.54 21.70 -18.16
C LEU A 536 -7.58 21.45 -17.05
N ILE A 537 -7.21 20.78 -15.96
CA ILE A 537 -8.14 20.41 -14.87
C ILE A 537 -7.72 21.14 -13.57
N PRO A 538 -8.60 21.86 -12.89
CA PRO A 538 -10.00 22.16 -13.19
C PRO A 538 -10.23 23.45 -14.02
N SER A 539 -9.16 24.08 -14.53
CA SER A 539 -9.20 25.41 -15.13
C SER A 539 -10.12 25.49 -16.36
N VAL A 540 -10.06 24.53 -17.27
CA VAL A 540 -10.86 24.45 -18.49
C VAL A 540 -11.92 23.37 -18.38
N VAL A 541 -11.51 22.14 -17.97
CA VAL A 541 -12.39 20.97 -17.84
C VAL A 541 -12.71 20.75 -16.36
N LYS A 542 -13.95 20.99 -15.97
CA LYS A 542 -14.39 20.70 -14.59
C LYS A 542 -14.62 19.19 -14.42
N PRO A 543 -14.25 18.61 -13.25
CA PRO A 543 -14.51 17.19 -12.98
C PRO A 543 -15.99 16.79 -13.11
N SER A 544 -16.92 17.74 -12.82
CA SER A 544 -18.36 17.52 -12.99
C SER A 544 -18.78 17.36 -14.45
N ASP A 545 -18.18 18.14 -15.35
CA ASP A 545 -18.49 18.10 -16.76
C ASP A 545 -17.85 16.85 -17.40
N LEU A 546 -16.60 16.56 -17.00
CA LEU A 546 -15.95 15.31 -17.37
C LEU A 546 -16.78 14.08 -16.95
N GLN A 547 -17.30 14.05 -15.72
CA GLN A 547 -18.16 12.95 -15.24
C GLN A 547 -19.36 12.74 -16.14
N LYS A 548 -20.10 13.82 -16.49
CA LYS A 548 -21.28 13.72 -17.36
C LYS A 548 -20.94 13.19 -18.75
N ILE A 549 -19.84 13.64 -19.32
CA ILE A 549 -19.38 13.18 -20.64
C ILE A 549 -18.98 11.69 -20.59
N LEU A 550 -18.22 11.29 -19.58
CA LEU A 550 -17.82 9.88 -19.40
C LEU A 550 -19.05 8.98 -19.17
N GLN A 551 -20.03 9.44 -18.40
CA GLN A 551 -21.30 8.73 -18.19
C GLN A 551 -22.09 8.58 -19.50
N ALA A 552 -22.15 9.63 -20.33
CA ALA A 552 -22.81 9.57 -21.64
C ALA A 552 -22.09 8.56 -22.57
N LEU A 553 -20.76 8.51 -22.58
CA LEU A 553 -19.98 7.55 -23.36
C LEU A 553 -20.25 6.12 -22.90
N LEU A 554 -20.22 5.86 -21.57
CA LEU A 554 -20.49 4.55 -21.00
C LEU A 554 -21.90 4.05 -21.27
N ARG A 555 -22.92 4.93 -21.22
CA ARG A 555 -24.30 4.62 -21.60
C ARG A 555 -24.40 4.11 -23.04
N GLU A 556 -23.50 4.58 -23.89
CA GLU A 556 -23.39 4.11 -25.28
C GLU A 556 -22.40 2.95 -25.45
N ARG A 557 -21.91 2.37 -24.35
CA ARG A 557 -20.88 1.30 -24.33
C ARG A 557 -19.58 1.69 -25.04
N VAL A 558 -19.26 2.99 -25.09
CA VAL A 558 -17.98 3.50 -25.59
C VAL A 558 -16.94 3.45 -24.48
N ALA A 559 -15.81 2.84 -24.77
CA ALA A 559 -14.71 2.72 -23.79
C ALA A 559 -14.12 4.10 -23.47
N ILE A 560 -13.98 4.37 -22.15
CA ILE A 560 -13.41 5.63 -21.62
C ILE A 560 -11.92 5.49 -21.26
N ARG A 561 -11.27 4.41 -21.71
CA ARG A 561 -9.88 4.07 -21.38
C ARG A 561 -8.87 5.13 -21.85
N ASP A 562 -9.14 5.75 -23.00
CA ASP A 562 -8.32 6.84 -23.55
C ASP A 562 -8.78 8.20 -23.01
N LEU A 563 -8.57 8.37 -21.67
CA LEU A 563 -8.96 9.58 -20.98
C LEU A 563 -8.15 10.81 -21.43
N GLU A 564 -6.93 10.61 -21.96
CA GLU A 564 -6.07 11.65 -22.51
C GLU A 564 -6.76 12.32 -23.70
N THR A 565 -7.15 11.56 -24.71
CA THR A 565 -7.89 12.06 -25.88
C THR A 565 -9.22 12.70 -25.49
N VAL A 566 -9.91 12.15 -24.49
CA VAL A 566 -11.16 12.74 -23.97
C VAL A 566 -10.92 14.13 -23.40
N VAL A 567 -9.92 14.29 -22.53
CA VAL A 567 -9.62 15.56 -21.86
C VAL A 567 -9.11 16.61 -22.87
N GLU A 568 -8.23 16.24 -23.79
CA GLU A 568 -7.74 17.13 -24.85
C GLU A 568 -8.88 17.64 -25.74
N THR A 569 -9.74 16.73 -26.20
CA THR A 569 -10.89 17.13 -27.02
C THR A 569 -11.85 18.04 -26.25
N LEU A 570 -12.12 17.75 -25.00
CA LEU A 570 -12.96 18.62 -24.17
C LEU A 570 -12.33 19.99 -23.95
N ALA A 571 -11.03 20.06 -23.74
CA ALA A 571 -10.32 21.34 -23.57
C ALA A 571 -10.37 22.21 -24.84
N GLU A 572 -10.36 21.60 -26.02
CA GLU A 572 -10.50 22.29 -27.30
C GLU A 572 -11.93 22.85 -27.47
N TRP A 573 -12.97 22.09 -27.13
CA TRP A 573 -14.34 22.43 -27.51
C TRP A 573 -15.17 23.10 -26.39
N ILE A 574 -14.86 22.94 -25.11
CA ILE A 574 -15.56 23.62 -23.99
C ILE A 574 -15.60 25.16 -24.15
N PRO A 575 -14.54 25.85 -24.67
CA PRO A 575 -14.61 27.28 -24.90
C PRO A 575 -15.66 27.71 -25.97
N HIS A 576 -16.01 26.77 -26.87
CA HIS A 576 -16.90 27.02 -27.99
C HIS A 576 -18.36 26.64 -27.73
N THR A 577 -18.60 25.63 -26.88
CA THR A 577 -19.95 25.19 -26.53
C THR A 577 -20.01 24.65 -25.09
N LYS A 578 -21.13 24.86 -24.43
CA LYS A 578 -21.44 24.29 -23.11
C LYS A 578 -22.46 23.16 -23.17
N ASP A 579 -22.96 22.84 -24.36
CA ASP A 579 -23.92 21.77 -24.58
C ASP A 579 -23.18 20.40 -24.47
N HIS A 580 -23.57 19.61 -23.46
CA HIS A 580 -22.94 18.32 -23.19
C HIS A 580 -23.16 17.30 -24.32
N ASP A 581 -24.33 17.34 -24.99
CA ASP A 581 -24.63 16.41 -26.08
C ASP A 581 -23.70 16.67 -27.27
N VAL A 582 -23.46 17.94 -27.57
CA VAL A 582 -22.52 18.36 -28.61
C VAL A 582 -21.08 18.00 -28.24
N LEU A 583 -20.69 18.19 -26.99
CA LEU A 583 -19.36 17.82 -26.49
C LEU A 583 -19.12 16.31 -26.58
N VAL A 584 -20.13 15.48 -26.27
CA VAL A 584 -20.06 14.03 -26.44
C VAL A 584 -19.77 13.65 -27.90
N GLU A 585 -20.42 14.28 -28.87
CA GLU A 585 -20.18 14.01 -30.30
C GLU A 585 -18.73 14.35 -30.72
N TYR A 586 -18.16 15.46 -30.22
CA TYR A 586 -16.76 15.78 -30.48
C TYR A 586 -15.80 14.77 -29.85
N VAL A 587 -16.06 14.37 -28.60
CA VAL A 587 -15.25 13.35 -27.93
C VAL A 587 -15.34 12.00 -28.64
N ARG A 588 -16.53 11.60 -29.06
CA ARG A 588 -16.72 10.39 -29.87
C ARG A 588 -15.93 10.44 -31.19
N ASN A 589 -15.93 11.61 -31.87
CA ASN A 589 -15.10 11.79 -33.06
C ASN A 589 -13.59 11.67 -32.76
N GLY A 590 -13.13 12.16 -31.61
CA GLY A 590 -11.76 11.92 -31.11
C GLY A 590 -11.46 10.43 -30.93
N LEU A 591 -12.41 9.69 -30.34
CA LEU A 591 -12.32 8.25 -30.06
C LEU A 591 -12.70 7.37 -31.26
N ARG A 592 -12.94 7.91 -32.46
CA ARG A 592 -13.45 7.20 -33.63
C ARG A 592 -12.71 5.89 -33.97
N ARG A 593 -11.38 5.82 -33.73
CA ARG A 593 -10.61 4.60 -33.99
C ARG A 593 -11.03 3.45 -33.05
N ALA A 594 -11.20 3.75 -31.79
CA ALA A 594 -11.64 2.78 -30.80
C ALA A 594 -13.09 2.35 -31.06
N ILE A 595 -13.98 3.31 -31.36
CA ILE A 595 -15.38 3.06 -31.67
C ILE A 595 -15.51 2.22 -32.94
N CYS A 596 -14.85 2.60 -34.04
CA CYS A 596 -14.90 1.86 -35.27
C CYS A 596 -14.36 0.42 -35.12
N ALA A 597 -13.25 0.25 -34.37
CA ALA A 597 -12.68 -1.07 -34.12
C ALA A 597 -13.59 -1.98 -33.29
N GLN A 598 -14.41 -1.43 -32.41
CA GLN A 598 -15.36 -2.17 -31.59
C GLN A 598 -16.48 -2.83 -32.40
N TYR A 599 -16.85 -2.25 -33.54
CA TYR A 599 -17.98 -2.67 -34.35
C TYR A 599 -17.59 -3.23 -35.71
N SER A 600 -16.32 -3.17 -36.11
CA SER A 600 -15.81 -3.72 -37.36
C SER A 600 -15.27 -5.13 -37.18
N GLU A 601 -15.51 -5.98 -38.18
CA GLU A 601 -14.94 -7.32 -38.26
C GLU A 601 -13.75 -7.32 -39.22
N VAL A 602 -12.73 -8.12 -38.92
CA VAL A 602 -11.60 -8.31 -39.85
C VAL A 602 -11.90 -9.50 -40.76
N ASP A 603 -11.92 -9.28 -42.05
CA ASP A 603 -12.13 -10.35 -43.04
C ASP A 603 -10.87 -11.27 -43.15
N GLU A 604 -11.00 -12.40 -43.81
CA GLU A 604 -9.91 -13.36 -44.07
C GLU A 604 -8.68 -12.74 -44.77
N ARG A 605 -8.85 -11.58 -45.41
CA ARG A 605 -7.80 -10.82 -46.09
C ARG A 605 -7.19 -9.72 -45.25
N GLY A 606 -7.55 -9.65 -43.96
CA GLY A 606 -7.05 -8.65 -43.03
C GLY A 606 -7.65 -7.25 -43.21
N ARG A 607 -8.77 -7.10 -43.94
CA ARG A 607 -9.46 -5.81 -44.10
C ARG A 607 -10.56 -5.64 -43.07
N SER A 608 -10.63 -4.45 -42.49
CA SER A 608 -11.70 -4.09 -41.55
C SER A 608 -13.00 -3.83 -42.31
N ARG A 609 -14.10 -4.46 -41.92
CA ARG A 609 -15.41 -4.34 -42.51
C ARG A 609 -16.48 -4.02 -41.50
N LEU A 610 -17.25 -2.97 -41.71
CA LEU A 610 -18.38 -2.55 -40.87
C LEU A 610 -19.67 -2.89 -41.58
N ARG A 611 -20.45 -3.84 -41.05
CA ARG A 611 -21.79 -4.17 -41.53
C ARG A 611 -22.80 -3.35 -40.75
N CYS A 612 -23.63 -2.59 -41.47
CA CYS A 612 -24.56 -1.66 -40.86
C CYS A 612 -25.81 -1.47 -41.69
N VAL A 613 -26.79 -0.86 -41.09
CA VAL A 613 -27.97 -0.31 -41.75
C VAL A 613 -27.76 1.20 -41.86
N THR A 614 -28.03 1.77 -43.02
CA THR A 614 -27.90 3.22 -43.27
C THR A 614 -29.24 3.93 -43.23
N MET A 615 -29.25 5.19 -42.78
CA MET A 615 -30.44 6.02 -42.76
C MET A 615 -30.62 6.74 -44.10
N ASP A 616 -31.90 6.85 -44.56
CA ASP A 616 -32.21 7.70 -45.69
C ASP A 616 -32.05 9.18 -45.36
N PRO A 617 -31.37 10.01 -46.19
CA PRO A 617 -31.18 11.42 -45.95
C PRO A 617 -32.49 12.19 -45.70
N ALA A 618 -33.57 11.86 -46.37
CA ALA A 618 -34.87 12.49 -46.16
C ALA A 618 -35.46 12.18 -44.75
N LEU A 619 -35.14 10.97 -44.22
CA LEU A 619 -35.51 10.60 -42.88
C LEU A 619 -34.65 11.36 -41.82
N GLU A 620 -33.36 11.51 -42.08
CA GLU A 620 -32.46 12.28 -41.27
C GLU A 620 -32.88 13.77 -41.19
N ASP A 621 -33.25 14.36 -42.34
CA ASP A 621 -33.80 15.73 -42.41
C ASP A 621 -35.10 15.85 -41.60
N THR A 622 -35.96 14.86 -41.68
CA THR A 622 -37.21 14.83 -40.90
C THR A 622 -36.92 14.82 -39.40
N ILE A 623 -35.97 13.99 -38.95
CA ILE A 623 -35.57 13.93 -37.53
C ILE A 623 -34.92 15.26 -37.12
N SER A 624 -34.07 15.83 -37.97
CA SER A 624 -33.40 17.10 -37.73
C SER A 624 -34.41 18.24 -37.51
N GLY A 625 -35.57 18.23 -38.19
CA GLY A 625 -36.64 19.23 -38.01
C GLY A 625 -37.29 19.24 -36.62
N TYR A 626 -37.10 18.17 -35.81
CA TYR A 626 -37.57 18.07 -34.42
C TYR A 626 -36.50 18.39 -33.38
N ILE A 627 -35.31 18.81 -33.80
CA ILE A 627 -34.20 19.20 -32.91
C ILE A 627 -34.19 20.70 -32.79
N ASP A 628 -34.43 21.20 -31.57
CA ASP A 628 -34.29 22.59 -31.24
C ASP A 628 -32.98 22.83 -30.45
N ARG A 629 -32.08 23.62 -31.03
CA ARG A 629 -30.76 23.94 -30.44
C ARG A 629 -30.79 25.33 -29.89
N ASN A 630 -30.90 25.42 -28.56
CA ASN A 630 -30.92 26.67 -27.81
C ASN A 630 -29.61 26.88 -27.05
N PRO A 631 -29.24 28.11 -26.65
CA PRO A 631 -28.06 28.34 -25.78
C PRO A 631 -28.12 27.62 -24.44
N ALA A 632 -29.32 27.19 -24.02
CA ALA A 632 -29.55 26.43 -22.79
C ALA A 632 -29.34 24.88 -22.94
N GLY A 633 -29.18 24.38 -24.18
CA GLY A 633 -29.02 22.99 -24.50
C GLY A 633 -29.86 22.54 -25.70
N THR A 634 -29.61 21.31 -26.16
CA THR A 634 -30.37 20.68 -27.24
C THR A 634 -31.65 20.06 -26.70
N THR A 635 -32.81 20.38 -27.23
CA THR A 635 -34.09 19.72 -26.94
C THR A 635 -34.60 18.97 -28.15
N PHE A 636 -35.06 17.73 -27.91
CA PHE A 636 -35.59 16.87 -28.95
C PHE A 636 -37.01 16.42 -28.60
N THR A 637 -37.98 16.79 -29.43
CA THR A 637 -39.40 16.50 -29.22
C THR A 637 -40.02 15.93 -30.48
N ILE A 638 -40.02 14.61 -30.59
CA ILE A 638 -40.60 13.87 -31.73
C ILE A 638 -41.95 13.27 -31.30
N PRO A 639 -42.98 13.29 -32.18
CA PRO A 639 -44.23 12.55 -31.93
C PRO A 639 -44.02 11.07 -31.70
N PRO A 640 -44.59 10.44 -30.62
CA PRO A 640 -44.36 9.04 -30.28
C PRO A 640 -44.72 8.08 -31.44
N GLN A 641 -45.77 8.39 -32.23
CA GLN A 641 -46.16 7.58 -33.38
C GLN A 641 -45.07 7.55 -34.45
N LEU A 642 -44.39 8.68 -34.70
CA LEU A 642 -43.31 8.75 -35.66
C LEU A 642 -42.07 8.03 -35.13
N ALA A 643 -41.71 8.20 -33.86
CA ALA A 643 -40.62 7.49 -33.20
C ALA A 643 -40.80 5.96 -33.31
N ASN A 644 -42.01 5.45 -33.00
CA ASN A 644 -42.34 4.03 -33.13
C ASN A 644 -42.24 3.49 -34.58
N ARG A 645 -42.63 4.32 -35.55
CA ARG A 645 -42.51 3.94 -36.98
C ARG A 645 -41.04 3.86 -37.40
N ILE A 646 -40.22 4.80 -37.01
CA ILE A 646 -38.78 4.81 -37.29
C ILE A 646 -38.13 3.59 -36.65
N ALA A 647 -38.36 3.35 -35.36
CA ALA A 647 -37.79 2.21 -34.66
C ALA A 647 -38.18 0.87 -35.29
N ARG A 648 -39.44 0.71 -35.72
CA ARG A 648 -39.92 -0.49 -36.43
C ARG A 648 -39.23 -0.65 -37.75
N SER A 649 -39.13 0.42 -38.55
CA SER A 649 -38.43 0.37 -39.88
C SER A 649 -36.95 -0.01 -39.72
N VAL A 650 -36.26 0.52 -38.64
CA VAL A 650 -34.88 0.11 -38.35
C VAL A 650 -34.82 -1.37 -37.97
N ALA A 651 -35.71 -1.85 -37.09
CA ALA A 651 -35.74 -3.24 -36.68
C ALA A 651 -35.99 -4.21 -37.85
N GLU A 652 -36.93 -3.87 -38.77
CA GLU A 652 -37.21 -4.66 -39.95
C GLU A 652 -36.03 -4.67 -40.94
N THR A 653 -35.38 -3.52 -41.16
CA THR A 653 -34.22 -3.42 -42.08
C THR A 653 -32.98 -4.11 -41.49
N ALA A 654 -32.80 -4.10 -40.18
CA ALA A 654 -31.69 -4.73 -39.47
C ALA A 654 -31.88 -6.23 -39.20
N ARG A 655 -33.06 -6.80 -39.50
CA ARG A 655 -33.39 -8.19 -39.23
C ARG A 655 -32.36 -9.19 -39.80
N PRO A 656 -31.78 -9.01 -41.00
CA PRO A 656 -30.75 -9.92 -41.49
C PRO A 656 -29.46 -9.93 -40.63
N LEU A 657 -29.15 -8.82 -39.93
CA LEU A 657 -28.00 -8.76 -39.00
C LEU A 657 -28.30 -9.56 -37.75
N SER A 658 -29.49 -9.37 -37.16
CA SER A 658 -29.89 -10.09 -35.96
C SER A 658 -30.09 -11.59 -36.17
N GLU A 659 -30.64 -12.02 -37.31
CA GLU A 659 -30.75 -13.44 -37.70
C GLU A 659 -29.39 -14.12 -37.95
N ALA A 660 -28.36 -13.32 -38.34
CA ALA A 660 -26.99 -13.78 -38.42
C ALA A 660 -26.24 -13.77 -37.07
N GLY A 661 -26.92 -13.52 -35.94
CA GLY A 661 -26.35 -13.44 -34.59
C GLY A 661 -25.42 -12.22 -34.39
N ARG A 662 -25.57 -11.16 -35.20
CA ARG A 662 -24.75 -9.96 -35.17
C ARG A 662 -25.46 -8.81 -34.51
N ARG A 663 -24.66 -7.94 -33.92
CA ARG A 663 -25.18 -6.72 -33.31
C ARG A 663 -25.73 -5.76 -34.35
N THR A 664 -26.88 -5.16 -34.09
CA THR A 664 -27.47 -4.13 -34.95
C THR A 664 -26.65 -2.84 -34.91
N VAL A 665 -26.01 -2.48 -36.01
CA VAL A 665 -25.29 -1.20 -36.17
C VAL A 665 -26.05 -0.33 -37.16
N VAL A 666 -26.40 0.90 -36.71
CA VAL A 666 -27.06 1.90 -37.52
C VAL A 666 -26.06 3.03 -37.80
N LEU A 667 -25.93 3.42 -39.07
CA LEU A 667 -25.06 4.50 -39.51
C LEU A 667 -25.91 5.72 -39.82
N ALA A 668 -25.67 6.84 -39.15
CA ALA A 668 -26.44 8.07 -39.28
C ALA A 668 -25.54 9.32 -39.37
N SER A 669 -26.11 10.44 -39.83
CA SER A 669 -25.42 11.72 -39.80
C SER A 669 -25.06 12.14 -38.37
N PRO A 670 -23.86 12.70 -38.11
CA PRO A 670 -23.46 13.21 -36.80
C PRO A 670 -24.47 14.21 -36.20
N SER A 671 -25.22 14.93 -37.08
CA SER A 671 -26.20 15.92 -36.66
C SER A 671 -27.46 15.34 -35.99
N VAL A 672 -27.79 14.07 -36.25
CA VAL A 672 -29.00 13.39 -35.76
C VAL A 672 -28.69 12.08 -35.04
N ARG A 673 -27.41 11.65 -34.98
CA ARG A 673 -26.98 10.39 -34.39
C ARG A 673 -27.53 10.15 -32.95
N ALA A 674 -27.36 11.14 -32.10
CA ALA A 674 -27.81 11.05 -30.70
C ALA A 674 -29.31 10.88 -30.60
N GLN A 675 -30.10 11.56 -31.44
CA GLN A 675 -31.56 11.50 -31.48
C GLN A 675 -32.05 10.17 -32.05
N VAL A 676 -31.38 9.65 -33.08
CA VAL A 676 -31.66 8.32 -33.62
C VAL A 676 -31.47 7.28 -32.49
N ARG A 677 -30.39 7.38 -31.72
CA ARG A 677 -30.19 6.51 -30.57
C ARG A 677 -31.35 6.62 -29.58
N GLN A 678 -31.74 7.82 -29.19
CA GLN A 678 -32.84 8.08 -28.25
C GLN A 678 -34.16 7.47 -28.75
N ILE A 679 -34.41 7.49 -30.07
CA ILE A 679 -35.60 6.82 -30.67
C ILE A 679 -35.52 5.32 -30.55
N LEU A 680 -34.36 4.71 -30.72
CA LEU A 680 -34.18 3.26 -30.78
C LEU A 680 -34.10 2.59 -29.40
N GLU A 681 -33.58 3.29 -28.41
CA GLU A 681 -33.31 2.76 -27.06
C GLU A 681 -34.49 2.05 -26.39
N PRO A 682 -35.75 2.52 -26.47
CA PRO A 682 -36.89 1.82 -25.90
C PRO A 682 -37.37 0.59 -26.70
N HIS A 683 -36.89 0.39 -27.91
CA HIS A 683 -37.46 -0.57 -28.87
C HIS A 683 -36.51 -1.71 -29.28
N ILE A 684 -35.21 -1.51 -29.24
CA ILE A 684 -34.17 -2.44 -29.66
C ILE A 684 -33.17 -2.64 -28.53
N ALA A 685 -33.01 -3.87 -28.06
CA ALA A 685 -32.20 -4.15 -26.87
C ALA A 685 -30.68 -4.08 -27.09
N ASP A 686 -30.17 -4.58 -28.23
CA ASP A 686 -28.71 -4.59 -28.52
C ASP A 686 -28.43 -3.93 -29.85
N PHE A 687 -28.17 -2.62 -29.83
CA PHE A 687 -27.88 -1.83 -31.00
C PHE A 687 -26.76 -0.80 -30.71
N ALA A 688 -26.17 -0.31 -31.80
CA ALA A 688 -25.26 0.83 -31.73
C ALA A 688 -25.60 1.80 -32.89
N VAL A 689 -25.48 3.11 -32.60
CA VAL A 689 -25.61 4.16 -33.61
C VAL A 689 -24.28 4.84 -33.76
N LEU A 690 -23.71 4.76 -34.96
CA LEU A 690 -22.44 5.39 -35.31
C LEU A 690 -22.70 6.58 -36.24
N GLY A 691 -21.86 7.60 -36.10
CA GLY A 691 -21.80 8.70 -37.06
C GLY A 691 -20.96 8.35 -38.29
N TYR A 692 -21.28 8.89 -39.46
CA TYR A 692 -20.42 8.71 -40.68
C TYR A 692 -18.98 9.19 -40.43
N ASN A 693 -18.76 10.16 -39.55
CA ASN A 693 -17.45 10.69 -39.16
C ASN A 693 -16.67 9.74 -38.22
N GLU A 694 -17.33 8.74 -37.65
CA GLU A 694 -16.68 7.73 -36.77
C GLU A 694 -16.09 6.58 -37.55
N VAL A 695 -16.43 6.44 -38.83
CA VAL A 695 -15.85 5.42 -39.70
C VAL A 695 -14.43 5.82 -40.12
N VAL A 696 -13.47 4.95 -39.82
CA VAL A 696 -12.04 5.20 -40.07
C VAL A 696 -11.66 4.82 -41.48
N ARG A 697 -10.74 5.59 -42.10
CA ARG A 697 -10.18 5.25 -43.43
C ARG A 697 -9.61 3.82 -43.44
N GLY A 698 -9.99 3.06 -44.45
CA GLY A 698 -9.57 1.65 -44.60
C GLY A 698 -10.57 0.65 -44.03
N THR A 699 -11.70 1.10 -43.49
CA THR A 699 -12.83 0.25 -43.13
C THR A 699 -13.85 0.24 -44.27
N ASP A 700 -14.12 -0.93 -44.83
CA ASP A 700 -15.15 -1.14 -45.88
C ASP A 700 -16.53 -1.11 -45.19
N VAL A 701 -17.42 -0.21 -45.63
CA VAL A 701 -18.80 -0.13 -45.12
C VAL A 701 -19.70 -0.99 -46.02
N GLU A 702 -20.30 -2.02 -45.41
CA GLU A 702 -21.27 -2.90 -46.08
C GLU A 702 -22.68 -2.57 -45.54
N SER A 703 -23.46 -1.79 -46.30
CA SER A 703 -24.84 -1.51 -45.94
C SER A 703 -25.73 -2.71 -46.29
N VAL A 704 -26.38 -3.27 -45.24
CA VAL A 704 -27.33 -4.40 -45.39
C VAL A 704 -28.69 -3.91 -45.85
N GLY A 705 -29.01 -2.64 -45.57
CA GLY A 705 -30.27 -2.04 -46.01
C GLY A 705 -30.34 -0.53 -45.71
N LEU A 706 -31.26 0.14 -46.42
CA LEU A 706 -31.54 1.57 -46.23
C LEU A 706 -32.87 1.73 -45.49
N VAL A 707 -32.82 2.44 -44.34
CA VAL A 707 -34.02 2.72 -43.52
C VAL A 707 -34.79 3.88 -44.16
N GLN A 708 -36.01 3.60 -44.60
CA GLN A 708 -36.93 4.56 -45.18
C GLN A 708 -38.25 4.54 -44.42
N LEU A 709 -38.90 5.70 -44.30
CA LEU A 709 -40.29 5.68 -43.85
C LEU A 709 -41.17 5.21 -45.02
N PRO A 710 -41.98 4.15 -44.83
CA PRO A 710 -43.00 3.83 -45.85
C PRO A 710 -43.85 5.07 -46.10
N ALA A 711 -43.99 5.45 -47.39
CA ALA A 711 -44.88 6.53 -47.79
C ALA A 711 -46.23 6.36 -47.08
N ALA A 712 -46.77 7.45 -46.49
CA ALA A 712 -48.04 7.39 -45.76
C ALA A 712 -49.09 6.74 -46.72
N GLY A 713 -49.36 5.45 -46.53
CA GLY A 713 -50.21 4.67 -47.42
C GLY A 713 -51.60 5.29 -47.48
N VAL A 714 -52.01 5.61 -48.63
CA VAL A 714 -53.44 5.75 -48.99
C VAL A 714 -54.15 4.48 -48.46
N PRO A 715 -55.22 4.57 -47.68
CA PRO A 715 -55.96 3.38 -47.23
C PRO A 715 -56.35 2.58 -48.43
N GLN A 716 -55.83 1.36 -48.58
CA GLN A 716 -56.41 0.42 -49.51
C GLN A 716 -57.87 0.19 -49.10
N ALA A 717 -58.79 0.67 -49.95
CA ALA A 717 -60.16 0.35 -49.83
C ALA A 717 -60.32 -1.17 -49.86
N VAL A 718 -60.78 -1.73 -48.74
CA VAL A 718 -61.22 -3.12 -48.66
C VAL A 718 -62.34 -3.26 -49.63
N GLY A 719 -62.04 -3.86 -50.80
CA GLY A 719 -63.00 -4.26 -51.81
C GLY A 719 -63.93 -5.32 -51.20
N ALA A 720 -65.21 -4.96 -51.11
CA ALA A 720 -66.25 -5.90 -50.88
C ALA A 720 -66.34 -6.88 -52.05
N ALA A 721 -66.25 -8.17 -51.78
CA ALA A 721 -66.91 -9.26 -52.43
C ALA A 721 -66.92 -10.50 -51.50
#